data_1820986ab63fb05a7a791944209aa4c6
#
_entry.id   1820986ab63fb05a7a791944209aa4c6
#
_cell.length_a   1.000
_cell.length_b   1.000
_cell.length_c   1.000
_cell.angle_alpha   90.00
_cell.angle_beta   90.00
_cell.angle_gamma   90.00
#
_symmetry.space_group_name_H-M   'P 1'
#
loop_
_entity.id
_entity.type
_entity.pdbx_description
1 polymer ?
#
loop_
_entity_poly.entity_id
_entity_poly.type
_entity_poly.pdbx_seq_one_letter_code
_entity_poly.pdbx_strand_id
1 'polypeptide(L)'
;MWKHYLKCDGSPDPSIAQEMNTFISLWEEETNETFEQVIEKSKLVLSLIKKLKLILLETPSCDLGDKMVAQHQGSILRLQELLSQKVDVATELLLREASTLADLDSGNMEKIIQDENVTLYVWANLKKNPRYRSVKFSGTQIGFEIPKILATSDVALRLLHTRYDHVTPLFPTAVPGEERAPIVEEEFRKEKSTEKAVSTEKALSTEKAVSTEKAVSTEKAVSTEKEATSQDEEAELKQDREGSLVPEKEIISEALEYNEVPRISYQEDENAEATKYELEMRLLSEAVSAAQLHLVKNIVELPDILENEVDLFHFSTLGGVYHLDILALPPQYKPVKGWVLVEIRQEGLQRFPYPPENTDEPDPESAFPPIEVTLEVDENVIFFEDPQVIRWDAEGKLWRTDGISCVVYDREERLITFNLDTLGPVTLIQDTHINMPYQSWELRPLGVNRVLITVTTLFTELQIHIKENLCMLASIKLRSQEHLSHLEGKWMRPVPFIMALKEAGVNIFPTVYSHFYVVVNNKVPMVEVKAYRQMALLSSAFAFRWSKWNMSCNSSRVVFRVKEGLAEEAEEHLWALLMFSGDRAQLLKIREDSEVFSEALKEETEFHSTLYHMVKDFASPEAMEKVRHSDCQFIDSVCHMLLSIRVLSFS
;
A
#
# COMPACT_ATOMS: atom_id res chain seq x y z
N MET A 1 12.44 28.06 6.69
CA MET A 1 11.29 28.95 6.50
C MET A 1 11.34 29.69 5.16
N TRP A 2 12.30 30.58 4.86
CA TRP A 2 12.38 31.32 3.59
C TRP A 2 12.46 30.44 2.31
N LYS A 3 13.22 29.35 2.32
CA LYS A 3 13.31 28.41 1.20
C LYS A 3 12.00 27.66 0.94
N HIS A 4 11.19 27.47 1.97
CA HIS A 4 9.86 26.89 1.86
C HIS A 4 8.89 27.87 1.18
N TYR A 5 8.86 29.14 1.62
CA TYR A 5 8.05 30.17 0.98
C TYR A 5 8.39 30.42 -0.49
N LEU A 6 9.66 30.32 -0.86
CA LEU A 6 10.09 30.48 -2.25
C LEU A 6 9.75 29.30 -3.18
N LYS A 7 9.39 28.15 -2.61
CA LYS A 7 8.94 26.96 -3.35
C LYS A 7 7.43 26.76 -3.28
N CYS A 8 6.71 27.66 -2.66
CA CYS A 8 5.27 27.53 -2.48
C CYS A 8 4.58 27.67 -3.83
N ASP A 9 4.09 26.55 -4.34
CA ASP A 9 3.27 26.44 -5.54
C ASP A 9 1.75 26.52 -5.23
N GLY A 10 1.41 26.80 -3.96
CA GLY A 10 0.04 26.82 -3.46
C GLY A 10 -0.47 25.46 -2.98
N SER A 11 0.32 24.40 -3.12
CA SER A 11 -0.03 23.08 -2.56
C SER A 11 0.33 22.97 -1.10
N PRO A 12 -0.52 22.33 -0.24
CA PRO A 12 -0.20 22.12 1.16
C PRO A 12 0.92 21.07 1.32
N ASP A 13 1.72 21.22 2.37
CA ASP A 13 2.68 20.19 2.78
C ASP A 13 1.94 19.05 3.50
N PRO A 14 1.95 17.82 2.97
CA PRO A 14 1.22 16.70 3.56
C PRO A 14 1.73 16.31 4.95
N SER A 15 2.96 16.68 5.33
CA SER A 15 3.51 16.45 6.67
C SER A 15 2.97 17.44 7.70
N ILE A 16 2.35 18.55 7.29
CA ILE A 16 1.85 19.61 8.18
C ILE A 16 0.32 19.55 8.25
N ALA A 17 -0.19 19.07 9.38
CA ALA A 17 -1.63 18.90 9.60
C ALA A 17 -2.46 20.18 9.43
N GLN A 18 -1.93 21.32 9.87
CA GLN A 18 -2.61 22.60 9.76
C GLN A 18 -2.81 23.03 8.31
N GLU A 19 -1.82 22.81 7.45
CA GLU A 19 -1.93 23.12 6.03
C GLU A 19 -2.95 22.22 5.36
N MET A 20 -2.89 20.90 5.65
CA MET A 20 -3.86 19.92 5.14
C MET A 20 -5.29 20.24 5.56
N ASN A 21 -5.53 20.52 6.85
CA ASN A 21 -6.86 20.87 7.32
C ASN A 21 -7.37 22.18 6.71
N THR A 22 -6.51 23.19 6.55
CA THR A 22 -6.87 24.44 5.91
C THR A 22 -7.26 24.25 4.45
N PHE A 23 -6.48 23.47 3.70
CA PHE A 23 -6.77 23.12 2.31
C PHE A 23 -8.12 22.42 2.18
N ILE A 24 -8.38 21.42 3.02
CA ILE A 24 -9.64 20.66 3.02
C ILE A 24 -10.81 21.60 3.30
N SER A 25 -10.74 22.42 4.37
CA SER A 25 -11.83 23.34 4.73
C SER A 25 -12.11 24.39 3.66
N LEU A 26 -11.07 24.94 3.01
CA LEU A 26 -11.24 25.90 1.93
C LEU A 26 -11.93 25.24 0.72
N TRP A 27 -11.56 24.01 0.38
CA TRP A 27 -12.21 23.32 -0.73
C TRP A 27 -13.63 22.85 -0.39
N GLU A 28 -13.92 22.50 0.86
CA GLU A 28 -15.30 22.23 1.33
C GLU A 28 -16.23 23.44 1.10
N GLU A 29 -15.77 24.67 1.37
CA GLU A 29 -16.54 25.90 1.21
C GLU A 29 -16.77 26.31 -0.24
N GLU A 30 -15.95 25.85 -1.18
CA GLU A 30 -16.14 26.16 -2.60
C GLU A 30 -17.40 25.48 -3.15
N THR A 31 -18.23 26.25 -3.85
CA THR A 31 -19.50 25.77 -4.44
C THR A 31 -19.54 26.02 -5.94
N ASN A 32 -20.45 25.32 -6.64
CA ASN A 32 -20.71 25.51 -8.09
C ASN A 32 -19.51 25.20 -9.00
N GLU A 33 -18.65 24.26 -8.61
CA GLU A 33 -17.56 23.78 -9.45
C GLU A 33 -18.11 22.90 -10.58
N THR A 34 -17.65 23.12 -11.81
CA THR A 34 -17.95 22.21 -12.92
C THR A 34 -17.17 20.91 -12.77
N PHE A 35 -17.60 19.86 -13.47
CA PHE A 35 -16.94 18.57 -13.41
C PHE A 35 -15.46 18.65 -13.84
N GLU A 36 -15.16 19.45 -14.87
CA GLU A 36 -13.79 19.68 -15.34
C GLU A 36 -12.92 20.38 -14.28
N GLN A 37 -13.49 21.34 -13.52
CA GLN A 37 -12.78 22.02 -12.42
C GLN A 37 -12.49 21.04 -11.27
N VAL A 38 -13.45 20.19 -10.94
CA VAL A 38 -13.25 19.14 -9.92
C VAL A 38 -12.17 18.18 -10.35
N ILE A 39 -12.14 17.75 -11.62
CA ILE A 39 -11.06 16.87 -12.14
C ILE A 39 -9.70 17.55 -12.01
N GLU A 40 -9.55 18.80 -12.38
CA GLU A 40 -8.26 19.48 -12.30
C GLU A 40 -7.75 19.57 -10.86
N LYS A 41 -8.64 19.87 -9.89
CA LYS A 41 -8.27 19.84 -8.46
C LYS A 41 -8.01 18.42 -7.94
N SER A 42 -8.70 17.42 -8.48
CA SER A 42 -8.50 16.01 -8.09
C SER A 42 -7.06 15.56 -8.31
N LYS A 43 -6.35 16.06 -9.32
CA LYS A 43 -4.94 15.75 -9.57
C LYS A 43 -4.05 16.12 -8.39
N LEU A 44 -4.26 17.31 -7.83
CA LEU A 44 -3.55 17.74 -6.63
C LEU A 44 -3.90 16.86 -5.43
N VAL A 45 -5.20 16.61 -5.20
CA VAL A 45 -5.69 15.80 -4.08
C VAL A 45 -5.13 14.37 -4.14
N LEU A 46 -5.16 13.73 -5.30
CA LEU A 46 -4.60 12.39 -5.50
C LEU A 46 -3.08 12.37 -5.28
N SER A 47 -2.38 13.43 -5.72
CA SER A 47 -0.94 13.59 -5.42
C SER A 47 -0.68 13.69 -3.92
N LEU A 48 -1.52 14.43 -3.16
CA LEU A 48 -1.41 14.53 -1.70
C LEU A 48 -1.69 13.19 -1.02
N ILE A 49 -2.74 12.48 -1.42
CA ILE A 49 -3.05 11.13 -0.93
C ILE A 49 -1.89 10.18 -1.19
N LYS A 50 -1.31 10.19 -2.39
CA LYS A 50 -0.15 9.36 -2.73
C LYS A 50 1.06 9.68 -1.85
N LYS A 51 1.35 10.97 -1.61
CA LYS A 51 2.43 11.39 -0.71
C LYS A 51 2.19 10.93 0.74
N LEU A 52 0.95 11.07 1.25
CA LEU A 52 0.59 10.59 2.58
C LEU A 52 0.73 9.06 2.71
N LYS A 53 0.27 8.29 1.72
CA LYS A 53 0.47 6.84 1.68
C LYS A 53 1.95 6.47 1.67
N LEU A 54 2.78 7.19 0.90
CA LEU A 54 4.24 6.96 0.89
C LEU A 54 4.89 7.28 2.24
N ILE A 55 4.50 8.37 2.91
CA ILE A 55 4.99 8.68 4.27
C ILE A 55 4.68 7.53 5.23
N LEU A 56 3.46 6.99 5.19
CA LEU A 56 3.07 5.86 6.04
C LEU A 56 3.84 4.56 5.74
N LEU A 57 4.27 4.35 4.50
CA LEU A 57 4.99 3.14 4.09
C LEU A 57 6.51 3.25 4.24
N GLU A 58 7.08 4.43 3.99
CA GLU A 58 8.53 4.67 4.00
C GLU A 58 9.06 5.02 5.40
N THR A 59 8.21 5.58 6.29
CA THR A 59 8.65 5.95 7.62
C THR A 59 8.53 4.75 8.56
N PRO A 60 9.60 4.38 9.27
CA PRO A 60 9.56 3.29 10.24
C PRO A 60 8.52 3.55 11.34
N SER A 61 7.85 2.50 11.79
CA SER A 61 6.82 2.57 12.85
C SER A 61 7.35 3.13 14.18
N CYS A 62 8.66 3.03 14.44
CA CYS A 62 9.29 3.64 15.60
C CYS A 62 9.36 5.18 15.54
N ASP A 63 9.40 5.76 14.35
CA ASP A 63 9.52 7.21 14.13
C ASP A 63 8.15 7.86 13.91
N LEU A 64 7.17 7.09 13.43
CA LEU A 64 5.78 7.50 13.36
C LEU A 64 5.06 7.10 14.65
N GLY A 65 4.79 8.05 15.53
CA GLY A 65 3.91 7.79 16.68
C GLY A 65 2.47 7.48 16.22
N ASP A 66 1.75 6.61 16.94
CA ASP A 66 0.38 6.18 16.63
C ASP A 66 -0.57 7.35 16.31
N LYS A 67 -0.37 8.49 16.98
CA LYS A 67 -1.15 9.71 16.75
C LYS A 67 -0.92 10.30 15.36
N MET A 68 0.30 10.27 14.83
CA MET A 68 0.61 10.76 13.50
C MET A 68 0.09 9.81 12.42
N VAL A 69 0.19 8.50 12.65
CA VAL A 69 -0.39 7.48 11.78
C VAL A 69 -1.89 7.70 11.63
N ALA A 70 -2.61 7.78 12.76
CA ALA A 70 -4.05 8.03 12.76
C ALA A 70 -4.43 9.37 12.08
N GLN A 71 -3.61 10.41 12.27
CA GLN A 71 -3.81 11.71 11.63
C GLN A 71 -3.65 11.63 10.10
N HIS A 72 -2.59 10.99 9.59
CA HIS A 72 -2.38 10.83 8.14
C HIS A 72 -3.48 9.97 7.52
N GLN A 73 -3.87 8.88 8.17
CA GLN A 73 -5.00 8.04 7.75
C GLN A 73 -6.30 8.84 7.71
N GLY A 74 -6.60 9.63 8.76
CA GLY A 74 -7.76 10.50 8.81
C GLY A 74 -7.77 11.56 7.69
N SER A 75 -6.61 12.13 7.37
CA SER A 75 -6.48 13.09 6.27
C SER A 75 -6.73 12.43 4.91
N ILE A 76 -6.24 11.21 4.68
CA ILE A 76 -6.51 10.45 3.44
C ILE A 76 -8.00 10.21 3.29
N LEU A 77 -8.66 9.66 4.33
CA LEU A 77 -10.10 9.35 4.27
C LEU A 77 -10.94 10.61 4.02
N ARG A 78 -10.63 11.71 4.70
CA ARG A 78 -11.35 12.97 4.52
C ARG A 78 -11.17 13.56 3.13
N LEU A 79 -9.97 13.47 2.54
CA LEU A 79 -9.73 13.89 1.16
C LEU A 79 -10.49 13.03 0.15
N GLN A 80 -10.54 11.71 0.36
CA GLN A 80 -11.29 10.79 -0.49
C GLN A 80 -12.79 11.05 -0.42
N GLU A 81 -13.33 11.25 0.78
CA GLU A 81 -14.73 11.59 1.00
C GLU A 81 -15.11 12.92 0.35
N LEU A 82 -14.30 13.96 0.55
CA LEU A 82 -14.53 15.27 -0.05
C LEU A 82 -14.48 15.22 -1.57
N LEU A 83 -13.53 14.49 -2.15
CA LEU A 83 -13.45 14.31 -3.60
C LEU A 83 -14.71 13.61 -4.14
N SER A 84 -15.20 12.57 -3.48
CA SER A 84 -16.44 11.88 -3.85
C SER A 84 -17.65 12.81 -3.78
N GLN A 85 -17.78 13.61 -2.72
CA GLN A 85 -18.85 14.59 -2.57
C GLN A 85 -18.81 15.66 -3.68
N LYS A 86 -17.62 16.18 -4.01
CA LYS A 86 -17.45 17.17 -5.09
C LYS A 86 -17.82 16.61 -6.46
N VAL A 87 -17.45 15.37 -6.74
CA VAL A 87 -17.84 14.65 -7.96
C VAL A 87 -19.35 14.48 -8.05
N ASP A 88 -20.01 14.13 -6.96
CA ASP A 88 -21.49 13.99 -6.93
C ASP A 88 -22.19 15.34 -7.16
N VAL A 89 -21.74 16.42 -6.51
CA VAL A 89 -22.28 17.77 -6.72
C VAL A 89 -22.09 18.22 -8.18
N ALA A 90 -20.89 18.02 -8.74
CA ALA A 90 -20.62 18.39 -10.13
C ALA A 90 -21.44 17.55 -11.13
N THR A 91 -21.70 16.27 -10.81
CA THR A 91 -22.60 15.41 -11.61
C THR A 91 -24.04 15.93 -11.56
N GLU A 92 -24.52 16.35 -10.39
CA GLU A 92 -25.86 16.93 -10.26
C GLU A 92 -26.00 18.20 -11.09
N LEU A 93 -25.01 19.11 -11.04
CA LEU A 93 -25.00 20.33 -11.86
C LEU A 93 -25.04 19.99 -13.34
N LEU A 94 -24.26 19.02 -13.80
CA LEU A 94 -24.27 18.54 -15.18
C LEU A 94 -25.65 17.99 -15.58
N LEU A 95 -26.30 17.22 -14.73
CA LEU A 95 -27.63 16.64 -14.98
C LEU A 95 -28.75 17.69 -14.98
N ARG A 96 -28.64 18.78 -14.24
CA ARG A 96 -29.60 19.89 -14.28
C ARG A 96 -29.64 20.57 -15.65
N GLU A 97 -28.52 20.55 -16.37
CA GLU A 97 -28.40 21.10 -17.72
C GLU A 97 -28.63 20.08 -18.83
N ALA A 98 -29.04 18.85 -18.50
CA ALA A 98 -29.16 17.76 -19.46
C ALA A 98 -30.00 18.09 -20.67
N SER A 99 -31.10 18.86 -20.51
CA SER A 99 -31.96 19.26 -21.61
C SER A 99 -31.28 20.22 -22.61
N THR A 100 -30.28 20.99 -22.19
CA THR A 100 -29.50 21.89 -23.06
C THR A 100 -28.38 21.15 -23.79
N LEU A 101 -27.94 20.03 -23.23
CA LEU A 101 -26.88 19.16 -23.75
C LEU A 101 -27.44 17.97 -24.55
N ALA A 102 -28.77 17.87 -24.68
CA ALA A 102 -29.42 16.76 -25.37
C ALA A 102 -29.05 16.75 -26.86
N ASP A 103 -28.74 15.55 -27.36
CA ASP A 103 -28.52 15.31 -28.77
C ASP A 103 -29.82 15.50 -29.55
N LEU A 104 -29.73 16.15 -30.69
CA LEU A 104 -30.90 16.50 -31.54
C LEU A 104 -31.57 15.26 -32.15
N ASP A 105 -30.80 14.21 -32.42
CA ASP A 105 -31.29 13.01 -33.10
C ASP A 105 -31.96 12.04 -32.11
N SER A 106 -31.28 11.69 -31.03
CA SER A 106 -31.82 10.81 -30.00
C SER A 106 -32.79 11.52 -29.07
N GLY A 107 -32.59 12.81 -28.82
CA GLY A 107 -33.30 13.63 -27.84
C GLY A 107 -32.95 13.28 -26.40
N ASN A 108 -31.92 12.50 -26.17
CA ASN A 108 -31.34 12.17 -24.87
C ASN A 108 -29.97 12.86 -24.71
N MET A 109 -29.52 13.00 -23.49
CA MET A 109 -28.17 13.52 -23.24
C MET A 109 -27.19 12.36 -23.15
N GLU A 110 -26.07 12.49 -23.84
CA GLU A 110 -24.87 11.67 -23.65
C GLU A 110 -23.68 12.59 -23.43
N LYS A 111 -22.92 12.34 -22.38
CA LYS A 111 -21.70 13.11 -22.07
C LYS A 111 -20.61 12.17 -21.60
N ILE A 112 -19.44 12.32 -22.19
CA ILE A 112 -18.22 11.61 -21.82
C ILE A 112 -17.18 12.67 -21.44
N ILE A 113 -16.57 12.55 -20.26
CA ILE A 113 -15.47 13.38 -19.79
C ILE A 113 -14.35 12.46 -19.37
N GLN A 114 -13.21 12.56 -20.04
CA GLN A 114 -12.05 11.68 -19.82
C GLN A 114 -10.86 12.48 -19.30
N ASP A 115 -10.22 11.94 -18.27
CA ASP A 115 -8.94 12.41 -17.73
C ASP A 115 -8.05 11.21 -17.39
N GLU A 116 -6.81 11.47 -17.05
CA GLU A 116 -5.82 10.45 -16.68
C GLU A 116 -6.28 9.58 -15.50
N ASN A 117 -6.94 10.18 -14.50
CA ASN A 117 -7.33 9.50 -13.26
C ASN A 117 -8.81 9.13 -13.18
N VAL A 118 -9.65 9.81 -13.94
CA VAL A 118 -11.11 9.68 -13.84
C VAL A 118 -11.75 9.76 -15.21
N THR A 119 -12.67 8.84 -15.49
CA THR A 119 -13.51 8.92 -16.69
C THR A 119 -14.97 8.87 -16.28
N LEU A 120 -15.75 9.87 -16.71
CA LEU A 120 -17.18 9.95 -16.47
C LEU A 120 -17.94 9.68 -17.76
N TYR A 121 -18.89 8.77 -17.70
CA TYR A 121 -19.89 8.51 -18.73
C TYR A 121 -21.27 8.77 -18.12
N VAL A 122 -22.04 9.65 -18.74
CA VAL A 122 -23.39 9.98 -18.29
C VAL A 122 -24.34 9.92 -19.47
N TRP A 123 -25.44 9.21 -19.27
CA TRP A 123 -26.57 9.21 -20.18
C TRP A 123 -27.85 9.59 -19.43
N ALA A 124 -28.62 10.57 -19.91
CA ALA A 124 -29.86 10.99 -19.29
C ALA A 124 -31.07 10.71 -20.21
N ASN A 125 -32.06 10.01 -19.67
CA ASN A 125 -33.29 9.63 -20.36
C ASN A 125 -34.29 10.80 -20.40
N LEU A 126 -34.12 11.73 -21.33
CA LEU A 126 -35.04 12.86 -21.51
C LEU A 126 -36.25 12.50 -22.38
N LYS A 127 -36.05 11.58 -23.34
CA LYS A 127 -37.08 11.12 -24.27
C LYS A 127 -37.44 9.67 -24.00
N LYS A 128 -38.41 9.48 -23.11
CA LYS A 128 -38.86 8.14 -22.68
C LYS A 128 -39.30 7.31 -23.90
N ASN A 129 -38.67 6.17 -24.08
CA ASN A 129 -38.97 5.22 -25.17
C ASN A 129 -39.02 3.79 -24.65
N PRO A 130 -40.21 3.17 -24.53
CA PRO A 130 -40.34 1.79 -24.01
C PRO A 130 -39.70 0.70 -24.90
N ARG A 131 -39.23 1.06 -26.12
CA ARG A 131 -38.53 0.16 -27.03
C ARG A 131 -36.99 0.23 -26.86
N TYR A 132 -36.52 1.17 -26.07
CA TYR A 132 -35.08 1.33 -25.81
C TYR A 132 -34.63 0.19 -24.87
N ARG A 133 -33.62 -0.56 -25.29
CA ARG A 133 -33.15 -1.73 -24.54
C ARG A 133 -31.70 -1.65 -24.11
N SER A 134 -30.92 -0.84 -24.81
CA SER A 134 -29.49 -0.71 -24.50
C SER A 134 -29.02 0.71 -24.69
N VAL A 135 -28.06 1.12 -23.86
CA VAL A 135 -27.27 2.35 -24.01
C VAL A 135 -25.84 1.92 -24.27
N LYS A 136 -25.29 2.37 -25.38
CA LYS A 136 -23.87 2.22 -25.69
C LYS A 136 -23.28 3.60 -25.90
N PHE A 137 -22.21 3.92 -25.17
CA PHE A 137 -21.56 5.20 -25.25
C PHE A 137 -20.78 5.34 -26.56
N SER A 138 -20.92 6.50 -27.20
CA SER A 138 -20.35 6.79 -28.53
C SER A 138 -18.83 6.71 -28.49
N GLY A 139 -18.26 5.97 -29.46
CA GLY A 139 -16.81 5.82 -29.57
C GLY A 139 -16.16 4.83 -28.59
N THR A 140 -16.98 4.13 -27.78
CA THR A 140 -16.52 3.12 -26.81
C THR A 140 -17.32 1.84 -26.96
N GLN A 141 -16.85 0.77 -26.31
CA GLN A 141 -17.61 -0.46 -26.20
C GLN A 141 -18.42 -0.57 -24.89
N ILE A 142 -18.32 0.43 -24.05
CA ILE A 142 -19.01 0.51 -22.77
C ILE A 142 -20.52 0.67 -22.99
N GLY A 143 -21.32 -0.10 -22.25
CA GLY A 143 -22.76 -0.04 -22.38
C GLY A 143 -23.52 -0.72 -21.25
N PHE A 144 -24.83 -0.46 -21.26
CA PHE A 144 -25.79 -1.04 -20.34
C PHE A 144 -26.97 -1.61 -21.12
N GLU A 145 -27.47 -2.80 -20.75
CA GLU A 145 -28.80 -3.22 -21.14
C GLU A 145 -29.82 -2.66 -20.15
N ILE A 146 -30.83 -1.97 -20.68
CA ILE A 146 -31.77 -1.21 -19.86
C ILE A 146 -33.10 -1.95 -19.77
N PRO A 147 -33.56 -2.32 -18.57
CA PRO A 147 -34.93 -2.79 -18.36
C PRO A 147 -35.96 -1.76 -18.77
N LYS A 148 -37.12 -2.21 -19.23
CA LYS A 148 -38.23 -1.37 -19.71
C LYS A 148 -38.62 -0.29 -18.71
N ILE A 149 -38.56 -0.58 -17.41
CA ILE A 149 -38.91 0.36 -16.35
C ILE A 149 -37.97 1.59 -16.38
N LEU A 150 -36.67 1.38 -16.54
CA LEU A 150 -35.70 2.48 -16.64
C LEU A 150 -35.84 3.26 -17.93
N ALA A 151 -36.16 2.60 -19.05
CA ALA A 151 -36.39 3.22 -20.35
C ALA A 151 -37.62 4.17 -20.33
N THR A 152 -38.54 4.02 -19.38
CA THR A 152 -39.74 4.84 -19.23
C THR A 152 -39.74 5.80 -18.04
N SER A 153 -38.69 5.77 -17.21
CA SER A 153 -38.53 6.60 -16.02
C SER A 153 -37.64 7.84 -16.30
N ASP A 154 -37.76 8.86 -15.43
CA ASP A 154 -36.89 10.03 -15.42
C ASP A 154 -35.58 9.68 -14.69
N VAL A 155 -34.67 9.05 -15.41
CA VAL A 155 -33.41 8.53 -14.84
C VAL A 155 -32.22 8.94 -15.69
N ALA A 156 -31.07 8.98 -15.04
CA ALA A 156 -29.78 9.02 -15.71
C ALA A 156 -28.94 7.81 -15.29
N LEU A 157 -28.14 7.30 -16.22
CA LEU A 157 -27.12 6.30 -15.94
C LEU A 157 -25.79 6.98 -15.83
N ARG A 158 -25.06 6.74 -14.75
CA ARG A 158 -23.69 7.20 -14.56
C ARG A 158 -22.76 6.01 -14.44
N LEU A 159 -21.71 6.00 -15.25
CA LEU A 159 -20.53 5.22 -15.01
C LEU A 159 -19.37 6.17 -14.71
N LEU A 160 -18.86 6.15 -13.50
CA LEU A 160 -17.67 6.86 -13.08
C LEU A 160 -16.56 5.85 -12.84
N HIS A 161 -15.57 5.80 -13.73
CA HIS A 161 -14.39 4.98 -13.57
C HIS A 161 -13.26 5.81 -12.94
N THR A 162 -12.85 5.44 -11.72
CA THR A 162 -11.68 6.02 -11.04
C THR A 162 -10.53 5.03 -11.13
N ARG A 163 -9.41 5.44 -11.75
CA ARG A 163 -8.20 4.60 -11.86
C ARG A 163 -7.42 4.50 -10.55
N TYR A 164 -8.04 4.79 -9.45
CA TYR A 164 -7.54 4.64 -8.10
C TYR A 164 -8.62 4.03 -7.21
N ASP A 165 -8.21 3.26 -6.24
CA ASP A 165 -9.11 2.70 -5.25
C ASP A 165 -9.24 3.63 -4.04
N HIS A 166 -10.45 4.11 -3.80
CA HIS A 166 -10.82 4.96 -2.67
C HIS A 166 -11.91 4.35 -1.81
N VAL A 167 -12.37 3.15 -2.17
CA VAL A 167 -13.46 2.43 -1.52
C VAL A 167 -12.91 1.38 -0.57
N THR A 168 -11.89 0.62 -1.00
CA THR A 168 -11.26 -0.40 -0.17
C THR A 168 -10.62 0.22 1.07
N PRO A 169 -10.90 -0.29 2.28
CA PRO A 169 -10.27 0.18 3.50
C PRO A 169 -8.74 0.13 3.41
N LEU A 170 -8.08 1.20 3.83
CA LEU A 170 -6.61 1.30 3.81
C LEU A 170 -5.92 0.21 4.63
N PHE A 171 -6.62 -0.28 5.64
CA PHE A 171 -6.20 -1.40 6.46
C PHE A 171 -7.40 -2.31 6.63
N PRO A 172 -7.28 -3.61 6.34
CA PRO A 172 -8.33 -4.55 6.65
C PRO A 172 -8.57 -4.49 8.16
N THR A 173 -9.64 -3.84 8.57
CA THR A 173 -10.11 -3.92 9.95
C THR A 173 -10.62 -5.33 10.15
N ALA A 174 -10.02 -6.05 11.09
CA ALA A 174 -10.71 -7.20 11.66
C ALA A 174 -12.12 -6.73 12.06
N VAL A 175 -13.12 -7.45 11.60
CA VAL A 175 -14.57 -7.18 11.71
C VAL A 175 -14.90 -6.45 13.02
N PRO A 176 -15.66 -5.33 13.01
CA PRO A 176 -16.19 -4.74 14.21
C PRO A 176 -17.35 -5.58 14.71
N GLY A 177 -17.01 -6.61 15.44
CA GLY A 177 -17.92 -7.49 16.14
C GLY A 177 -17.22 -8.03 17.36
N GLU A 178 -17.51 -7.38 18.50
CA GLU A 178 -16.97 -7.64 19.82
C GLU A 178 -15.54 -7.10 20.06
N GLU A 179 -15.43 -6.20 21.01
CA GLU A 179 -14.23 -5.92 21.77
C GLU A 179 -13.65 -7.26 22.26
N ARG A 180 -12.86 -7.92 21.45
CA ARG A 180 -12.01 -9.00 21.92
C ARG A 180 -10.89 -8.33 22.70
N ALA A 181 -11.10 -8.23 24.01
CA ALA A 181 -10.03 -8.04 24.97
C ALA A 181 -8.84 -8.95 24.57
N PRO A 182 -7.61 -8.48 24.69
CA PRO A 182 -6.42 -9.25 24.28
C PRO A 182 -6.31 -10.50 25.15
N ILE A 183 -6.81 -11.60 24.66
CA ILE A 183 -6.81 -12.93 25.32
C ILE A 183 -5.37 -13.38 25.62
N VAL A 184 -4.38 -12.87 24.91
CA VAL A 184 -2.97 -13.24 25.07
C VAL A 184 -2.33 -12.60 26.31
N GLU A 185 -2.77 -11.42 26.77
CA GLU A 185 -2.24 -10.83 28.00
C GLU A 185 -2.86 -11.42 29.29
N GLU A 186 -4.08 -11.95 29.21
CA GLU A 186 -4.72 -12.57 30.36
C GLU A 186 -4.23 -14.00 30.62
N GLU A 187 -3.88 -14.77 29.62
CA GLU A 187 -3.28 -16.11 29.83
C GLU A 187 -1.85 -15.98 30.40
N PHE A 188 -1.05 -15.05 29.91
CA PHE A 188 0.29 -14.79 30.51
C PHE A 188 0.22 -14.19 31.91
N ARG A 189 -0.87 -13.46 32.24
CA ARG A 189 -1.10 -12.99 33.61
C ARG A 189 -1.65 -14.09 34.51
N LYS A 190 -2.47 -15.01 33.99
CA LYS A 190 -2.95 -16.19 34.72
C LYS A 190 -1.83 -17.19 35.03
N GLU A 191 -0.91 -17.43 34.12
CA GLU A 191 0.25 -18.28 34.41
C GLU A 191 1.20 -17.66 35.44
N LYS A 192 1.46 -16.35 35.38
CA LYS A 192 2.24 -15.64 36.41
C LYS A 192 1.54 -15.52 37.75
N SER A 193 0.22 -15.56 37.81
CA SER A 193 -0.53 -15.56 39.07
C SER A 193 -0.64 -16.95 39.67
N THR A 194 -0.68 -18.00 38.85
CA THR A 194 -0.64 -19.40 39.31
C THR A 194 0.75 -19.83 39.80
N GLU A 195 1.84 -19.37 39.20
CA GLU A 195 3.19 -19.59 39.74
C GLU A 195 3.45 -18.85 41.06
N LYS A 196 2.84 -17.68 41.27
CA LYS A 196 2.92 -16.99 42.57
C LYS A 196 1.98 -17.56 43.63
N ALA A 197 0.92 -18.24 43.26
CA ALA A 197 0.01 -18.92 44.21
C ALA A 197 0.54 -20.25 44.69
N VAL A 198 1.30 -20.99 43.85
CA VAL A 198 1.90 -22.27 44.20
C VAL A 198 3.15 -22.12 45.10
N SER A 199 3.80 -20.95 45.09
CA SER A 199 4.94 -20.67 45.98
C SER A 199 4.57 -20.13 47.36
N THR A 200 3.29 -19.72 47.59
CA THR A 200 2.77 -19.22 48.87
C THR A 200 1.98 -20.24 49.68
N GLU A 201 1.57 -21.37 49.10
CA GLU A 201 0.86 -22.44 49.82
C GLU A 201 1.75 -23.48 50.53
N LYS A 202 3.09 -23.37 50.43
CA LYS A 202 4.02 -24.28 51.12
C LYS A 202 4.59 -23.76 52.44
N ALA A 203 4.10 -22.64 52.94
CA ALA A 203 4.57 -22.05 54.19
C ALA A 203 3.45 -21.45 55.04
N LEU A 204 2.39 -22.17 55.34
CA LEU A 204 1.58 -21.93 56.57
C LEU A 204 0.51 -23.03 56.72
N SER A 205 0.95 -24.14 57.24
CA SER A 205 0.07 -25.04 57.95
C SER A 205 0.60 -25.15 59.39
N THR A 206 0.11 -24.26 60.24
CA THR A 206 -0.07 -24.51 61.70
C THR A 206 -0.76 -23.34 62.34
N GLU A 207 -1.75 -23.72 63.17
CA GLU A 207 -2.49 -22.96 64.21
C GLU A 207 -3.72 -22.19 63.84
N LYS A 208 -4.79 -22.84 63.99
CA LYS A 208 -5.96 -22.90 64.88
C LYS A 208 -6.44 -21.58 65.50
N ALA A 209 -7.65 -21.28 65.14
CA ALA A 209 -8.87 -21.20 66.01
C ALA A 209 -9.21 -19.82 66.62
N VAL A 210 -10.50 -19.53 66.46
CA VAL A 210 -11.43 -18.95 67.44
C VAL A 210 -11.90 -17.49 67.21
N SER A 211 -13.15 -17.42 66.89
CA SER A 211 -14.27 -16.58 67.38
C SER A 211 -14.45 -15.14 66.82
N THR A 212 -15.55 -15.02 66.16
CA THR A 212 -16.84 -14.36 66.47
C THR A 212 -16.91 -12.83 66.44
N GLU A 213 -17.82 -12.46 65.61
CA GLU A 213 -18.97 -11.57 65.79
C GLU A 213 -18.86 -10.06 65.65
N LYS A 214 -19.79 -9.60 64.88
CA LYS A 214 -20.63 -8.35 64.96
C LYS A 214 -19.98 -7.04 64.56
N ALA A 215 -20.53 -6.43 63.62
CA ALA A 215 -21.79 -5.82 63.32
C ALA A 215 -21.68 -4.28 63.21
N VAL A 216 -22.25 -3.78 62.16
CA VAL A 216 -23.21 -2.65 62.10
C VAL A 216 -22.64 -1.23 62.00
N SER A 217 -22.95 -0.67 60.86
CA SER A 217 -23.64 0.59 60.56
C SER A 217 -22.94 1.94 60.68
N THR A 218 -23.22 2.62 59.69
CA THR A 218 -23.87 3.92 59.46
C THR A 218 -22.96 5.13 59.26
N GLU A 219 -23.15 5.66 58.14
CA GLU A 219 -23.74 6.93 57.74
C GLU A 219 -22.93 8.23 57.90
N LYS A 220 -23.01 8.95 56.80
CA LYS A 220 -23.21 10.40 56.60
C LYS A 220 -22.01 11.33 56.86
N ALA A 221 -21.65 11.96 55.83
CA ALA A 221 -22.15 13.15 55.14
C ALA A 221 -21.44 14.46 55.52
N VAL A 222 -21.25 15.24 54.51
CA VAL A 222 -21.40 16.70 54.42
C VAL A 222 -20.17 17.58 54.60
N SER A 223 -19.81 18.12 53.44
CA SER A 223 -19.59 19.54 53.06
C SER A 223 -18.65 20.40 53.94
N THR A 224 -17.85 21.16 53.32
CA THR A 224 -17.98 22.55 52.90
C THR A 224 -16.60 23.15 52.55
N GLU A 225 -16.53 23.72 51.42
CA GLU A 225 -16.16 25.09 51.06
C GLU A 225 -15.25 25.90 52.01
N LYS A 226 -14.26 26.51 51.42
CA LYS A 226 -13.98 27.95 51.28
C LYS A 226 -12.54 28.13 50.82
N GLU A 227 -12.34 28.72 49.67
CA GLU A 227 -12.16 30.14 49.33
C GLU A 227 -11.11 30.86 50.19
N ALA A 228 -10.17 31.40 49.52
CA ALA A 228 -9.85 32.83 49.34
C ALA A 228 -8.35 33.05 49.20
N THR A 229 -8.03 33.59 48.08
CA THR A 229 -7.63 34.98 47.71
C THR A 229 -6.21 35.39 48.03
N SER A 230 -5.59 35.79 46.99
CA SER A 230 -4.97 37.10 46.63
C SER A 230 -3.59 37.34 47.20
N GLN A 231 -2.72 37.96 46.58
CA GLN A 231 -2.49 39.13 45.76
C GLN A 231 -1.01 39.20 45.44
N ASP A 232 -0.66 39.52 44.24
CA ASP A 232 -0.07 40.76 43.73
C ASP A 232 1.25 41.22 44.36
N GLU A 233 2.21 41.44 43.54
CA GLU A 233 2.83 42.75 43.28
C GLU A 233 3.98 42.63 42.25
N GLU A 234 3.82 43.23 41.18
CA GLU A 234 4.52 44.13 40.31
C GLU A 234 5.73 44.86 40.92
N ALA A 235 6.69 45.11 40.06
CA ALA A 235 7.35 46.39 39.74
C ALA A 235 8.64 46.13 38.95
N GLU A 236 8.66 46.44 37.70
CA GLU A 236 8.97 47.68 36.98
C GLU A 236 10.38 48.26 37.20
N LEU A 237 11.03 48.37 36.08
CA LEU A 237 11.57 49.55 35.35
C LEU A 237 13.05 49.92 35.52
N LYS A 238 13.69 50.09 34.47
CA LYS A 238 14.23 51.17 33.61
C LYS A 238 15.68 50.96 33.27
N GLN A 239 15.99 50.97 31.98
CA GLN A 239 16.46 52.07 31.11
C GLN A 239 17.78 52.72 31.63
N ASP A 240 18.80 52.84 30.83
CA ASP A 240 19.06 53.68 29.66
C ASP A 240 20.46 53.47 29.09
N ARG A 241 20.59 53.45 27.78
CA ARG A 241 21.19 54.37 26.81
C ARG A 241 22.71 54.47 26.66
N GLU A 242 23.04 54.35 25.38
CA GLU A 242 23.93 55.15 24.50
C GLU A 242 25.43 54.98 24.73
N GLY A 243 26.18 54.80 23.73
CA GLY A 243 26.34 55.33 22.38
C GLY A 243 27.73 55.01 21.85
N SER A 244 27.71 54.67 20.62
CA SER A 244 28.38 55.36 19.52
C SER A 244 29.91 55.34 19.35
N LEU A 245 30.24 54.95 18.12
CA LEU A 245 31.30 55.42 17.24
C LEU A 245 32.64 54.66 17.14
N VAL A 246 32.78 54.13 15.94
CA VAL A 246 33.99 53.79 15.17
C VAL A 246 34.88 55.04 14.97
N PRO A 247 36.23 55.00 14.71
CA PRO A 247 36.79 54.43 13.51
C PRO A 247 38.24 53.86 13.55
N GLU A 248 38.47 53.02 12.55
CA GLU A 248 39.63 52.84 11.63
C GLU A 248 41.09 53.04 12.07
N LYS A 249 41.86 52.06 11.59
CA LYS A 249 43.21 52.06 10.96
C LYS A 249 44.41 51.69 11.80
N GLU A 250 45.02 50.76 11.34
CA GLU A 250 46.27 50.42 10.60
C GLU A 250 47.40 49.77 11.41
N ILE A 251 47.78 48.62 10.95
CA ILE A 251 49.09 48.13 10.37
C ILE A 251 50.19 47.61 11.34
N ILE A 252 50.56 46.34 11.03
CA ILE A 252 51.87 45.65 11.04
C ILE A 252 52.45 45.19 12.39
N SER A 253 52.66 43.93 12.61
CA SER A 253 53.81 43.07 12.29
C SER A 253 53.84 41.79 13.13
N GLU A 254 54.15 40.73 12.46
CA GLU A 254 54.79 39.47 12.85
C GLU A 254 55.04 39.17 14.34
N ALA A 255 54.43 38.07 14.80
CA ALA A 255 55.11 37.09 15.63
C ALA A 255 54.34 35.75 15.54
N LEU A 256 55.06 34.74 15.12
CA LEU A 256 54.72 33.34 15.13
C LEU A 256 54.37 32.88 16.56
N GLU A 257 53.11 32.60 16.81
CA GLU A 257 52.69 31.74 17.93
C GLU A 257 51.81 30.64 17.39
N TYR A 258 52.25 29.42 17.64
CA TYR A 258 51.53 28.17 17.41
C TYR A 258 50.19 28.25 18.18
N ASN A 259 49.12 28.51 17.47
CA ASN A 259 47.79 28.31 18.01
C ASN A 259 47.32 26.91 17.68
N GLU A 260 47.08 26.15 18.72
CA GLU A 260 46.42 24.88 18.73
C GLU A 260 45.14 24.93 17.87
N VAL A 261 45.11 24.05 16.86
CA VAL A 261 43.89 23.72 16.10
C VAL A 261 42.87 23.25 17.10
N PRO A 262 41.64 23.80 17.14
CA PRO A 262 40.60 23.23 17.96
C PRO A 262 40.34 21.79 17.46
N ARG A 263 40.59 20.83 18.31
CA ARG A 263 40.06 19.47 18.17
C ARG A 263 38.55 19.59 18.09
N ILE A 264 38.01 19.72 16.88
CA ILE A 264 36.59 19.49 16.60
C ILE A 264 36.34 18.04 16.94
N SER A 265 35.48 17.87 17.87
CA SER A 265 35.18 16.67 18.60
C SER A 265 34.81 15.49 17.69
N TYR A 266 35.65 14.48 17.69
CA TYR A 266 35.31 13.12 17.21
C TYR A 266 34.15 12.47 18.02
N GLN A 267 33.64 13.14 19.05
CA GLN A 267 32.54 12.65 19.88
C GLN A 267 31.14 12.83 19.25
N GLU A 268 30.97 13.79 18.32
CA GLU A 268 29.68 13.95 17.62
C GLU A 268 29.51 12.90 16.52
N ASP A 269 30.61 12.50 15.87
CA ASP A 269 30.56 11.46 14.84
C ASP A 269 30.39 10.06 15.45
N GLU A 270 31.01 9.76 16.58
CA GLU A 270 30.81 8.49 17.28
C GLU A 270 29.38 8.33 17.83
N ASN A 271 28.77 9.42 18.32
CA ASN A 271 27.37 9.39 18.74
C ASN A 271 26.41 9.27 17.54
N ALA A 272 26.70 9.87 16.40
CA ALA A 272 25.90 9.74 15.20
C ALA A 272 26.00 8.32 14.59
N GLU A 273 27.17 7.69 14.62
CA GLU A 273 27.34 6.29 14.23
C GLU A 273 26.70 5.31 15.20
N ALA A 274 26.78 5.58 16.51
CA ALA A 274 26.13 4.75 17.53
C ALA A 274 24.60 4.84 17.40
N THR A 275 24.04 6.01 17.21
CA THR A 275 22.59 6.19 17.01
C THR A 275 22.12 5.57 15.71
N LYS A 276 22.90 5.64 14.63
CA LYS A 276 22.61 4.97 13.37
C LYS A 276 22.65 3.45 13.50
N TYR A 277 23.64 2.92 14.22
CA TYR A 277 23.75 1.49 14.49
C TYR A 277 22.60 0.96 15.37
N GLU A 278 22.21 1.72 16.40
CA GLU A 278 21.04 1.39 17.21
C GLU A 278 19.74 1.42 16.39
N LEU A 279 19.60 2.38 15.48
CA LEU A 279 18.46 2.47 14.57
C LEU A 279 18.41 1.27 13.62
N GLU A 280 19.53 0.89 13.02
CA GLU A 280 19.63 -0.28 12.14
C GLU A 280 19.33 -1.60 12.88
N MET A 281 19.83 -1.75 14.09
CA MET A 281 19.55 -2.93 14.94
C MET A 281 18.07 -2.98 15.34
N ARG A 282 17.45 -1.84 15.57
CA ARG A 282 16.03 -1.73 15.92
C ARG A 282 15.14 -2.06 14.72
N LEU A 283 15.44 -1.54 13.54
CA LEU A 283 14.77 -1.87 12.28
C LEU A 283 14.89 -3.37 11.95
N LEU A 284 16.06 -3.96 12.20
CA LEU A 284 16.26 -5.39 12.04
C LEU A 284 15.42 -6.19 13.02
N SER A 285 15.39 -5.78 14.28
CA SER A 285 14.60 -6.42 15.34
C SER A 285 13.10 -6.33 15.06
N GLU A 286 12.62 -5.18 14.56
CA GLU A 286 11.23 -4.99 14.16
C GLU A 286 10.86 -5.82 12.94
N ALA A 287 11.71 -5.88 11.91
CA ALA A 287 11.50 -6.73 10.75
C ALA A 287 11.46 -8.23 11.11
N VAL A 288 12.31 -8.65 12.05
CA VAL A 288 12.32 -10.01 12.57
C VAL A 288 11.09 -10.27 13.44
N SER A 289 10.69 -9.34 14.28
CA SER A 289 9.50 -9.45 15.12
C SER A 289 8.24 -9.49 14.27
N ALA A 290 8.15 -8.67 13.22
CA ALA A 290 7.08 -8.70 12.25
C ALA A 290 7.03 -10.03 11.49
N ALA A 291 8.18 -10.57 11.06
CA ALA A 291 8.28 -11.87 10.42
C ALA A 291 7.94 -13.04 11.36
N GLN A 292 8.31 -12.94 12.63
CA GLN A 292 7.94 -13.93 13.66
C GLN A 292 6.46 -13.86 14.00
N LEU A 293 5.90 -12.67 14.16
CA LEU A 293 4.45 -12.45 14.34
C LEU A 293 3.67 -13.01 13.16
N HIS A 294 4.21 -12.85 11.96
CA HIS A 294 3.66 -13.40 10.74
C HIS A 294 3.66 -14.95 10.77
N LEU A 295 4.75 -15.55 11.20
CA LEU A 295 4.85 -17.01 11.38
C LEU A 295 3.91 -17.53 12.49
N VAL A 296 3.75 -16.78 13.57
CA VAL A 296 2.86 -17.14 14.68
C VAL A 296 1.39 -16.94 14.32
N LYS A 297 1.05 -15.87 13.58
CA LYS A 297 -0.33 -15.66 13.07
C LYS A 297 -0.77 -16.73 12.06
N ASN A 298 0.17 -17.37 11.38
CA ASN A 298 -0.12 -18.49 10.49
C ASN A 298 -0.57 -19.78 11.23
N ILE A 299 -0.49 -19.80 12.56
CA ILE A 299 -1.01 -20.89 13.42
C ILE A 299 -2.38 -20.49 14.01
N VAL A 300 -2.76 -19.21 13.93
CA VAL A 300 -4.04 -18.72 14.42
C VAL A 300 -5.10 -18.89 13.32
N GLU A 301 -6.20 -19.47 13.70
CA GLU A 301 -7.42 -19.70 12.91
C GLU A 301 -7.67 -18.58 11.91
N LEU A 302 -7.87 -18.98 10.64
CA LEU A 302 -8.33 -18.07 9.59
C LEU A 302 -9.59 -17.34 10.08
N PRO A 303 -9.71 -16.03 9.88
CA PRO A 303 -10.94 -15.35 10.20
C PRO A 303 -12.10 -16.05 9.49
N ASP A 304 -13.19 -16.30 10.20
CA ASP A 304 -14.45 -16.77 9.60
C ASP A 304 -14.91 -15.70 8.60
N ILE A 305 -14.56 -15.89 7.35
CA ILE A 305 -15.02 -15.04 6.25
C ILE A 305 -16.46 -15.44 5.97
N LEU A 306 -17.36 -14.48 5.99
CA LEU A 306 -18.76 -14.70 5.68
C LEU A 306 -18.90 -15.23 4.25
N GLU A 307 -19.89 -16.05 4.02
CA GLU A 307 -20.22 -16.52 2.67
C GLU A 307 -20.39 -15.32 1.72
N ASN A 308 -19.70 -15.32 0.59
CA ASN A 308 -19.64 -14.26 -0.42
C ASN A 308 -18.83 -12.98 -0.04
N GLU A 309 -18.16 -12.95 1.10
CA GLU A 309 -17.20 -11.90 1.44
C GLU A 309 -15.86 -12.15 0.73
N VAL A 310 -15.22 -11.09 0.24
CA VAL A 310 -13.93 -11.17 -0.45
C VAL A 310 -12.79 -10.93 0.54
N ASP A 311 -11.90 -11.91 0.66
CA ASP A 311 -10.68 -11.78 1.46
C ASP A 311 -9.63 -10.95 0.72
N LEU A 312 -9.39 -9.73 1.21
CA LEU A 312 -8.39 -8.82 0.66
C LEU A 312 -6.93 -9.22 0.96
N PHE A 313 -6.68 -10.23 1.80
CA PHE A 313 -5.36 -10.84 1.95
C PHE A 313 -5.08 -11.87 0.85
N HIS A 314 -6.14 -12.45 0.29
CA HIS A 314 -6.06 -13.42 -0.79
C HIS A 314 -6.15 -12.74 -2.16
N PHE A 315 -7.05 -11.77 -2.32
CA PHE A 315 -7.28 -11.05 -3.58
C PHE A 315 -6.83 -9.59 -3.50
N SER A 316 -6.36 -9.07 -4.62
CA SER A 316 -6.06 -7.65 -4.80
C SER A 316 -7.02 -7.01 -5.79
N THR A 317 -7.51 -5.81 -5.44
CA THR A 317 -8.32 -4.97 -6.34
C THR A 317 -7.42 -4.34 -7.39
N LEU A 318 -7.82 -4.37 -8.66
CA LEU A 318 -7.03 -3.90 -9.80
C LEU A 318 -7.87 -3.08 -10.78
N GLY A 319 -7.24 -2.11 -11.44
CA GLY A 319 -7.90 -1.28 -12.46
C GLY A 319 -8.77 -0.17 -11.89
N GLY A 320 -8.73 0.04 -10.57
CA GLY A 320 -9.54 1.07 -9.90
C GLY A 320 -10.97 0.63 -9.62
N VAL A 321 -11.88 1.59 -9.51
CA VAL A 321 -13.28 1.36 -9.13
C VAL A 321 -14.22 1.93 -10.19
N TYR A 322 -15.21 1.15 -10.58
CA TYR A 322 -16.29 1.54 -11.48
C TYR A 322 -17.55 1.81 -10.65
N HIS A 323 -17.95 3.08 -10.53
CA HIS A 323 -19.22 3.45 -9.91
C HIS A 323 -20.32 3.39 -10.92
N LEU A 324 -21.22 2.45 -10.76
CA LEU A 324 -22.38 2.23 -11.60
C LEU A 324 -23.61 2.74 -10.85
N ASP A 325 -24.20 3.84 -11.30
CA ASP A 325 -25.33 4.46 -10.61
C ASP A 325 -26.51 4.69 -11.54
N ILE A 326 -27.71 4.42 -11.02
CA ILE A 326 -28.95 4.93 -11.57
C ILE A 326 -29.34 6.15 -10.73
N LEU A 327 -29.42 7.29 -11.37
CA LEU A 327 -29.71 8.57 -10.74
C LEU A 327 -31.09 9.05 -11.13
N ALA A 328 -31.82 9.63 -10.19
CA ALA A 328 -33.04 10.34 -10.49
C ALA A 328 -32.69 11.64 -11.24
N LEU A 329 -33.30 11.85 -12.41
CA LEU A 329 -33.01 13.02 -13.22
C LEU A 329 -33.55 14.28 -12.52
N PRO A 330 -32.69 15.28 -12.25
CA PRO A 330 -33.13 16.54 -11.66
C PRO A 330 -34.13 17.27 -12.56
N PRO A 331 -35.00 18.13 -12.01
CA PRO A 331 -35.91 18.95 -12.79
C PRO A 331 -35.17 19.80 -13.83
N GLN A 332 -35.58 19.67 -15.09
CA GLN A 332 -34.94 20.34 -16.21
C GLN A 332 -35.46 21.78 -16.42
N TYR A 333 -34.64 22.62 -17.00
CA TYR A 333 -35.02 23.98 -17.40
C TYR A 333 -36.17 23.98 -18.43
N LYS A 334 -37.22 24.69 -18.12
CA LYS A 334 -38.41 24.84 -19.03
C LYS A 334 -38.50 26.24 -19.57
N PRO A 335 -38.31 26.45 -20.86
CA PRO A 335 -38.52 27.77 -21.48
C PRO A 335 -40.02 28.03 -21.59
N VAL A 336 -40.52 29.11 -20.97
CA VAL A 336 -41.91 29.52 -21.01
C VAL A 336 -41.97 31.02 -21.37
N LYS A 337 -42.46 31.35 -22.57
CA LYS A 337 -42.66 32.74 -23.04
C LYS A 337 -41.46 33.69 -22.83
N GLY A 338 -40.25 33.22 -23.10
CA GLY A 338 -39.01 34.00 -22.92
C GLY A 338 -38.41 33.96 -21.50
N TRP A 339 -39.03 33.26 -20.59
CA TRP A 339 -38.49 32.96 -19.25
C TRP A 339 -37.98 31.53 -19.19
N VAL A 340 -36.96 31.32 -18.36
CA VAL A 340 -36.47 29.97 -18.00
C VAL A 340 -36.97 29.67 -16.61
N LEU A 341 -37.84 28.67 -16.49
CA LEU A 341 -38.35 28.17 -15.21
C LEU A 341 -37.58 26.90 -14.81
N VAL A 342 -37.15 26.86 -13.58
CA VAL A 342 -36.56 25.68 -12.97
C VAL A 342 -37.20 25.44 -11.62
N GLU A 343 -37.49 24.18 -11.33
CA GLU A 343 -37.88 23.75 -9.99
C GLU A 343 -36.62 23.62 -9.13
N ILE A 344 -36.58 24.34 -8.02
CA ILE A 344 -35.44 24.27 -7.10
C ILE A 344 -35.72 23.16 -6.10
N ARG A 345 -34.93 22.06 -6.18
CA ARG A 345 -34.85 21.04 -5.14
C ARG A 345 -33.53 21.22 -4.39
N GLN A 346 -33.59 21.13 -3.07
CA GLN A 346 -32.42 21.30 -2.18
C GLN A 346 -31.73 19.99 -1.81
N GLU A 347 -32.16 18.88 -2.38
CA GLU A 347 -31.82 17.52 -1.90
C GLU A 347 -30.59 16.89 -2.58
N GLY A 348 -29.73 17.62 -3.25
CA GLY A 348 -28.51 17.06 -3.87
C GLY A 348 -28.78 15.92 -4.89
N LEU A 349 -27.76 15.19 -5.26
CA LEU A 349 -27.84 14.06 -6.20
C LEU A 349 -28.63 12.89 -5.58
N GLN A 350 -29.73 12.49 -6.22
CA GLN A 350 -30.59 11.40 -5.75
C GLN A 350 -30.34 10.12 -6.55
N ARG A 351 -30.20 9.00 -5.86
CA ARG A 351 -30.17 7.67 -6.48
C ARG A 351 -31.59 7.18 -6.76
N PHE A 352 -31.78 6.59 -7.92
CA PHE A 352 -33.04 5.92 -8.26
C PHE A 352 -32.97 4.47 -7.78
N PRO A 353 -33.87 4.02 -6.87
CA PRO A 353 -33.81 2.66 -6.34
C PRO A 353 -34.15 1.63 -7.43
N TYR A 354 -33.28 0.65 -7.62
CA TYR A 354 -33.48 -0.47 -8.53
C TYR A 354 -32.78 -1.73 -8.00
N PRO A 355 -33.51 -2.82 -7.72
CA PRO A 355 -34.97 -2.87 -7.59
C PRO A 355 -35.47 -1.98 -6.45
N PRO A 356 -36.74 -1.52 -6.48
CA PRO A 356 -37.32 -0.74 -5.39
C PRO A 356 -37.50 -1.60 -4.13
N GLU A 357 -37.29 -1.00 -2.95
CA GLU A 357 -37.29 -1.69 -1.66
C GLU A 357 -38.64 -2.34 -1.30
N ASN A 358 -39.77 -1.81 -1.83
CA ASN A 358 -41.11 -2.27 -1.54
C ASN A 358 -41.82 -2.70 -2.83
N THR A 359 -41.73 -3.96 -3.20
CA THR A 359 -42.52 -4.55 -4.29
C THR A 359 -43.49 -5.58 -3.74
N ASP A 360 -44.80 -5.27 -3.83
CA ASP A 360 -45.87 -6.24 -3.63
C ASP A 360 -46.08 -7.15 -4.86
N GLU A 361 -45.12 -7.18 -5.79
CA GLU A 361 -45.19 -7.98 -7.01
C GLU A 361 -44.95 -9.46 -6.73
N PRO A 362 -45.76 -10.36 -7.32
CA PRO A 362 -45.69 -11.78 -7.05
C PRO A 362 -44.46 -12.50 -7.63
N ASP A 363 -43.70 -11.83 -8.52
CA ASP A 363 -42.49 -12.38 -9.14
C ASP A 363 -41.46 -11.25 -9.40
N PRO A 364 -40.61 -10.93 -8.39
CA PRO A 364 -39.66 -9.84 -8.48
C PRO A 364 -38.63 -10.02 -9.60
N GLU A 365 -38.22 -11.23 -9.93
CA GLU A 365 -37.21 -11.48 -10.96
C GLU A 365 -37.71 -11.13 -12.39
N SER A 366 -39.01 -11.29 -12.64
CA SER A 366 -39.59 -10.91 -13.94
C SER A 366 -39.85 -9.42 -14.07
N ALA A 367 -40.10 -8.73 -12.94
CA ALA A 367 -40.35 -7.29 -12.92
C ALA A 367 -39.06 -6.45 -12.97
N PHE A 368 -38.01 -6.92 -12.31
CA PHE A 368 -36.72 -6.22 -12.16
C PHE A 368 -35.55 -7.13 -12.56
N PRO A 369 -35.35 -7.40 -13.88
CA PRO A 369 -34.25 -8.24 -14.32
C PRO A 369 -32.91 -7.60 -13.98
N PRO A 370 -31.85 -8.41 -13.76
CA PRO A 370 -30.49 -7.93 -13.62
C PRO A 370 -30.08 -7.04 -14.80
N ILE A 371 -29.24 -6.05 -14.55
CA ILE A 371 -28.73 -5.13 -15.57
C ILE A 371 -27.42 -5.66 -16.11
N GLU A 372 -27.38 -5.94 -17.42
CA GLU A 372 -26.13 -6.29 -18.09
C GLU A 372 -25.29 -5.04 -18.30
N VAL A 373 -24.02 -5.15 -17.92
CA VAL A 373 -23.04 -4.08 -18.02
C VAL A 373 -21.82 -4.58 -18.77
N THR A 374 -21.36 -3.82 -19.76
CA THR A 374 -20.09 -4.04 -20.45
C THR A 374 -19.12 -2.91 -20.12
N LEU A 375 -17.94 -3.26 -19.62
CA LEU A 375 -16.87 -2.33 -19.23
C LEU A 375 -15.59 -2.61 -20.01
N GLU A 376 -14.83 -1.56 -20.28
CA GLU A 376 -13.46 -1.65 -20.78
C GLU A 376 -12.49 -1.78 -19.58
N VAL A 377 -11.61 -2.77 -19.65
CA VAL A 377 -10.58 -3.02 -18.63
C VAL A 377 -9.37 -2.12 -18.92
N ASP A 378 -8.87 -1.42 -17.88
CA ASP A 378 -7.74 -0.49 -18.00
C ASP A 378 -6.50 -1.16 -18.63
N GLU A 379 -5.93 -0.53 -19.65
CA GLU A 379 -4.77 -1.04 -20.39
C GLU A 379 -3.48 -1.12 -19.56
N ASN A 380 -3.43 -0.37 -18.45
CA ASN A 380 -2.28 -0.33 -17.55
C ASN A 380 -2.26 -1.46 -16.52
N VAL A 381 -3.23 -2.38 -16.56
CA VAL A 381 -3.35 -3.50 -15.62
C VAL A 381 -3.26 -4.82 -16.36
N ILE A 382 -2.54 -5.77 -15.81
CA ILE A 382 -2.40 -7.13 -16.37
C ILE A 382 -3.17 -8.11 -15.49
N PHE A 383 -4.02 -8.91 -16.14
CA PHE A 383 -4.67 -10.07 -15.55
C PHE A 383 -4.06 -11.36 -16.12
N PHE A 384 -3.46 -12.17 -15.26
CA PHE A 384 -2.88 -13.46 -15.65
C PHE A 384 -3.94 -14.53 -15.89
N GLU A 385 -5.05 -14.45 -15.17
CA GLU A 385 -6.27 -15.23 -15.33
C GLU A 385 -7.44 -14.29 -15.59
N ASP A 386 -8.60 -14.84 -15.91
CA ASP A 386 -9.79 -14.02 -16.14
C ASP A 386 -10.19 -13.32 -14.84
N PRO A 387 -10.33 -11.98 -14.85
CA PRO A 387 -10.63 -11.21 -13.65
C PRO A 387 -12.00 -11.56 -13.09
N GLN A 388 -12.11 -11.56 -11.76
CA GLN A 388 -13.39 -11.68 -11.09
C GLN A 388 -13.96 -10.29 -10.81
N VAL A 389 -15.27 -10.13 -10.97
CA VAL A 389 -15.99 -8.91 -10.63
C VAL A 389 -16.52 -9.02 -9.21
N ILE A 390 -16.34 -7.95 -8.43
CA ILE A 390 -16.88 -7.84 -7.07
C ILE A 390 -17.59 -6.51 -6.89
N ARG A 391 -18.62 -6.50 -6.04
CA ARG A 391 -19.40 -5.31 -5.70
C ARG A 391 -19.14 -4.83 -4.28
N TRP A 392 -19.27 -3.54 -4.05
CA TRP A 392 -19.15 -2.95 -2.73
C TRP A 392 -20.47 -2.98 -1.97
N ASP A 393 -20.44 -3.51 -0.78
CA ASP A 393 -21.53 -3.43 0.19
C ASP A 393 -21.26 -2.23 1.13
N ALA A 394 -22.05 -1.17 0.98
CA ALA A 394 -21.86 0.06 1.74
C ALA A 394 -22.26 -0.08 3.21
N GLU A 395 -23.18 -0.99 3.53
CA GLU A 395 -23.63 -1.26 4.91
C GLU A 395 -22.58 -2.07 5.66
N GLY A 396 -22.11 -3.17 5.06
CA GLY A 396 -21.05 -4.02 5.61
C GLY A 396 -19.66 -3.42 5.52
N LYS A 397 -19.46 -2.42 4.67
CA LYS A 397 -18.13 -1.85 4.31
C LYS A 397 -17.13 -2.92 3.87
N LEU A 398 -17.60 -3.82 3.02
CA LEU A 398 -16.81 -4.95 2.50
C LEU A 398 -17.15 -5.24 1.03
N TRP A 399 -16.24 -5.93 0.38
CA TRP A 399 -16.43 -6.40 -0.98
C TRP A 399 -17.11 -7.76 -0.99
N ARG A 400 -18.07 -7.96 -1.91
CA ARG A 400 -18.87 -9.18 -2.03
C ARG A 400 -18.91 -9.71 -3.46
N THR A 401 -19.13 -11.01 -3.58
CA THR A 401 -19.26 -11.71 -4.87
C THR A 401 -20.72 -12.00 -5.26
N ASP A 402 -21.68 -11.86 -4.33
CA ASP A 402 -23.09 -12.08 -4.58
C ASP A 402 -23.73 -10.97 -5.44
N GLY A 403 -24.88 -11.24 -6.05
CA GLY A 403 -25.60 -10.29 -6.91
C GLY A 403 -24.89 -10.01 -8.26
N ILE A 404 -23.91 -10.83 -8.63
CA ILE A 404 -23.18 -10.77 -9.89
C ILE A 404 -23.32 -12.11 -10.60
N SER A 405 -23.65 -12.08 -11.89
CA SER A 405 -23.82 -13.30 -12.68
C SER A 405 -23.34 -13.11 -14.13
N CYS A 406 -23.18 -14.20 -14.87
CA CYS A 406 -22.84 -14.21 -16.29
C CYS A 406 -21.58 -13.42 -16.64
N VAL A 407 -20.54 -13.51 -15.81
CA VAL A 407 -19.27 -12.82 -16.07
C VAL A 407 -18.56 -13.44 -17.28
N VAL A 408 -18.26 -12.64 -18.29
CA VAL A 408 -17.53 -13.02 -19.49
C VAL A 408 -16.44 -11.99 -19.74
N TYR A 409 -15.19 -12.46 -19.88
CA TYR A 409 -14.05 -11.60 -20.18
C TYR A 409 -13.51 -11.90 -21.59
N ASP A 410 -13.54 -10.90 -22.45
CA ASP A 410 -12.85 -10.93 -23.73
C ASP A 410 -11.47 -10.30 -23.59
N ARG A 411 -10.45 -11.16 -23.61
CA ARG A 411 -9.05 -10.76 -23.41
C ARG A 411 -8.49 -9.97 -24.59
N GLU A 412 -8.96 -10.25 -25.82
CA GLU A 412 -8.46 -9.58 -27.02
C GLU A 412 -8.94 -8.13 -27.09
N GLU A 413 -10.23 -7.92 -26.82
CA GLU A 413 -10.86 -6.58 -26.80
C GLU A 413 -10.76 -5.90 -25.43
N ARG A 414 -10.28 -6.60 -24.42
CA ARG A 414 -10.21 -6.15 -22.99
C ARG A 414 -11.57 -5.69 -22.45
N LEU A 415 -12.61 -6.42 -22.80
CA LEU A 415 -13.98 -6.16 -22.37
C LEU A 415 -14.45 -7.17 -21.35
N ILE A 416 -15.11 -6.70 -20.31
CA ILE A 416 -15.77 -7.53 -19.33
C ILE A 416 -17.27 -7.23 -19.33
N THR A 417 -18.08 -8.28 -19.51
CA THR A 417 -19.54 -8.19 -19.49
C THR A 417 -20.07 -9.05 -18.35
N PHE A 418 -20.98 -8.51 -17.57
CA PHE A 418 -21.59 -9.19 -16.45
C PHE A 418 -22.97 -8.60 -16.11
N ASN A 419 -23.78 -9.37 -15.39
CA ASN A 419 -25.08 -8.95 -14.90
C ASN A 419 -24.99 -8.54 -13.44
N LEU A 420 -25.69 -7.43 -13.07
CA LEU A 420 -25.80 -6.94 -11.71
C LEU A 420 -27.27 -6.89 -11.28
N ASP A 421 -27.56 -7.43 -10.10
CA ASP A 421 -28.90 -7.32 -9.48
C ASP A 421 -29.15 -5.91 -8.96
N THR A 422 -28.12 -5.28 -8.38
CA THR A 422 -28.13 -3.90 -7.87
C THR A 422 -26.91 -3.15 -8.35
N LEU A 423 -27.10 -1.94 -8.86
CA LEU A 423 -25.98 -1.09 -9.27
C LEU A 423 -25.31 -0.42 -8.06
N GLY A 424 -24.01 -0.25 -8.15
CA GLY A 424 -23.14 0.33 -7.13
C GLY A 424 -21.67 0.31 -7.53
N PRO A 425 -20.74 0.58 -6.62
CA PRO A 425 -19.32 0.45 -6.91
C PRO A 425 -18.94 -1.01 -7.16
N VAL A 426 -18.24 -1.27 -8.26
CA VAL A 426 -17.66 -2.57 -8.60
C VAL A 426 -16.18 -2.41 -8.90
N THR A 427 -15.42 -3.48 -8.67
CA THR A 427 -14.01 -3.55 -9.05
C THR A 427 -13.65 -4.93 -9.53
N LEU A 428 -12.49 -5.04 -10.16
CA LEU A 428 -11.93 -6.30 -10.63
C LEU A 428 -10.88 -6.78 -9.65
N ILE A 429 -10.83 -8.10 -9.44
CA ILE A 429 -9.85 -8.71 -8.53
C ILE A 429 -9.09 -9.83 -9.23
N GLN A 430 -7.87 -10.04 -8.73
CA GLN A 430 -7.00 -11.17 -9.07
C GLN A 430 -6.36 -11.71 -7.80
N ASP A 431 -6.03 -13.01 -7.79
CA ASP A 431 -5.25 -13.61 -6.71
C ASP A 431 -3.92 -12.87 -6.53
N THR A 432 -3.67 -12.40 -5.31
CA THR A 432 -2.47 -11.67 -4.92
C THR A 432 -1.20 -12.51 -5.11
N HIS A 433 -1.32 -13.83 -5.04
CA HIS A 433 -0.22 -14.79 -5.00
C HIS A 433 -0.02 -15.55 -6.31
N ILE A 434 -0.71 -15.16 -7.38
CA ILE A 434 -0.73 -15.86 -8.66
C ILE A 434 0.67 -16.11 -9.27
N ASN A 435 1.64 -15.26 -8.93
CA ASN A 435 3.03 -15.36 -9.38
C ASN A 435 3.92 -16.23 -8.46
N MET A 436 3.34 -16.92 -7.49
CA MET A 436 4.06 -17.82 -6.59
C MET A 436 3.74 -19.30 -6.87
N PRO A 437 4.71 -20.20 -6.64
CA PRO A 437 6.12 -19.97 -6.32
C PRO A 437 6.94 -19.45 -7.52
N TYR A 438 8.12 -18.86 -7.24
CA TYR A 438 9.04 -18.52 -8.30
C TYR A 438 9.72 -19.79 -8.83
N GLN A 439 9.86 -19.88 -10.14
CA GLN A 439 10.55 -21.00 -10.81
C GLN A 439 12.06 -20.86 -10.74
N SER A 440 12.54 -19.63 -10.87
CA SER A 440 13.96 -19.30 -10.75
C SER A 440 14.15 -17.79 -10.47
N TRP A 441 15.34 -17.46 -9.99
CA TRP A 441 15.76 -16.08 -9.82
C TRP A 441 17.26 -15.94 -10.05
N GLU A 442 17.67 -14.75 -10.45
CA GLU A 442 19.07 -14.39 -10.63
C GLU A 442 19.30 -12.93 -10.22
N LEU A 443 20.38 -12.68 -9.48
CA LEU A 443 20.90 -11.37 -9.16
C LEU A 443 22.23 -11.23 -9.89
N ARG A 444 22.32 -10.38 -10.91
CA ARG A 444 23.48 -10.24 -11.77
C ARG A 444 24.07 -8.84 -11.73
N PRO A 445 25.37 -8.66 -11.42
CA PRO A 445 26.04 -7.36 -11.48
C PRO A 445 26.10 -6.84 -12.93
N LEU A 446 25.80 -5.56 -13.09
CA LEU A 446 25.98 -4.82 -14.38
C LEU A 446 27.13 -3.82 -14.30
N GLY A 447 27.75 -3.69 -13.14
CA GLY A 447 28.85 -2.77 -12.86
C GLY A 447 28.80 -2.28 -11.42
N VAL A 448 29.70 -1.38 -11.05
CA VAL A 448 29.65 -0.78 -9.71
C VAL A 448 28.34 -0.04 -9.53
N ASN A 449 27.65 -0.27 -8.41
CA ASN A 449 26.36 0.32 -8.06
C ASN A 449 25.24 0.05 -9.08
N ARG A 450 25.33 -1.08 -9.82
CA ARG A 450 24.32 -1.49 -10.79
C ARG A 450 24.13 -2.99 -10.77
N VAL A 451 22.88 -3.43 -10.67
CA VAL A 451 22.52 -4.85 -10.65
C VAL A 451 21.18 -5.09 -11.37
N LEU A 452 21.05 -6.26 -11.95
CA LEU A 452 19.81 -6.77 -12.53
C LEU A 452 19.29 -7.91 -11.68
N ILE A 453 18.05 -7.80 -11.20
CA ILE A 453 17.31 -8.90 -10.59
C ILE A 453 16.37 -9.47 -11.65
N THR A 454 16.49 -10.75 -11.93
CA THR A 454 15.55 -11.49 -12.79
C THR A 454 14.76 -12.44 -11.91
N VAL A 455 13.43 -12.39 -12.00
CA VAL A 455 12.52 -13.32 -11.30
C VAL A 455 11.64 -13.98 -12.36
N THR A 456 11.67 -15.29 -12.42
CA THR A 456 10.85 -16.09 -13.32
C THR A 456 9.74 -16.77 -12.54
N THR A 457 8.51 -16.52 -12.96
CA THR A 457 7.31 -17.13 -12.36
C THR A 457 6.65 -18.08 -13.37
N LEU A 458 5.48 -18.61 -13.03
CA LEU A 458 4.70 -19.44 -13.97
C LEU A 458 4.24 -18.63 -15.20
N PHE A 459 3.89 -17.35 -15.01
CA PHE A 459 3.25 -16.52 -16.03
C PHE A 459 4.20 -15.50 -16.67
N THR A 460 5.25 -15.10 -15.95
CA THR A 460 6.08 -13.96 -16.36
C THR A 460 7.55 -14.11 -15.97
N GLU A 461 8.41 -13.45 -16.71
CA GLU A 461 9.79 -13.17 -16.35
C GLU A 461 9.97 -11.67 -16.23
N LEU A 462 10.27 -11.23 -15.00
CA LEU A 462 10.54 -9.82 -14.70
C LEU A 462 12.03 -9.56 -14.59
N GLN A 463 12.48 -8.46 -15.18
CA GLN A 463 13.84 -7.94 -15.05
C GLN A 463 13.80 -6.56 -14.40
N ILE A 464 14.35 -6.47 -13.20
CA ILE A 464 14.39 -5.25 -12.40
C ILE A 464 15.82 -4.76 -12.36
N HIS A 465 16.07 -3.57 -12.89
CA HIS A 465 17.35 -2.91 -12.84
C HIS A 465 17.42 -1.99 -11.63
N ILE A 466 18.41 -2.19 -10.77
CA ILE A 466 18.70 -1.31 -9.63
C ILE A 466 19.98 -0.54 -9.90
N LYS A 467 19.91 0.76 -9.74
CA LYS A 467 21.04 1.68 -9.86
C LYS A 467 20.98 2.70 -8.72
N GLU A 468 22.03 2.76 -7.92
CA GLU A 468 22.08 3.65 -6.75
C GLU A 468 20.86 3.38 -5.83
N ASN A 469 20.04 4.40 -5.54
CA ASN A 469 18.82 4.25 -4.74
C ASN A 469 17.52 4.11 -5.57
N LEU A 470 17.63 3.77 -6.85
CA LEU A 470 16.50 3.69 -7.78
C LEU A 470 16.36 2.30 -8.38
N CYS A 471 15.10 1.91 -8.60
CA CYS A 471 14.69 0.70 -9.27
C CYS A 471 13.91 1.05 -10.56
N MET A 472 14.01 0.19 -11.55
CA MET A 472 13.34 0.35 -12.85
C MET A 472 12.93 -1.03 -13.37
N LEU A 473 11.72 -1.14 -13.91
CA LEU A 473 11.34 -2.31 -14.69
C LEU A 473 12.06 -2.25 -16.04
N ALA A 474 13.07 -3.09 -16.21
CA ALA A 474 13.88 -3.14 -17.42
C ALA A 474 13.16 -3.88 -18.55
N SER A 475 12.49 -4.97 -18.21
CA SER A 475 11.60 -5.69 -19.13
C SER A 475 10.66 -6.61 -18.37
N ILE A 476 9.52 -6.90 -18.96
CA ILE A 476 8.60 -7.92 -18.54
C ILE A 476 8.28 -8.81 -19.76
N LYS A 477 8.48 -10.12 -19.61
CA LYS A 477 8.09 -11.08 -20.63
C LYS A 477 6.84 -11.79 -20.15
N LEU A 478 5.73 -11.52 -20.80
CA LEU A 478 4.44 -12.14 -20.55
C LEU A 478 4.19 -13.24 -21.56
N ARG A 479 3.36 -14.22 -21.22
CA ARG A 479 2.86 -15.20 -22.19
C ARG A 479 1.88 -14.59 -23.18
N SER A 480 1.18 -13.51 -22.78
CA SER A 480 0.34 -12.67 -23.63
C SER A 480 1.16 -11.57 -24.30
N GLN A 481 0.60 -10.93 -25.34
CA GLN A 481 1.24 -9.81 -26.04
C GLN A 481 1.07 -8.46 -25.31
N GLU A 482 0.63 -8.48 -24.06
CA GLU A 482 0.45 -7.28 -23.24
C GLU A 482 1.78 -6.68 -22.84
N HIS A 483 1.85 -5.35 -22.73
CA HIS A 483 3.04 -4.59 -22.36
C HIS A 483 2.70 -3.57 -21.27
N LEU A 484 3.60 -3.38 -20.32
CA LEU A 484 3.51 -2.33 -19.30
C LEU A 484 4.33 -1.09 -19.69
N SER A 485 4.06 -0.54 -20.88
CA SER A 485 4.81 0.60 -21.43
C SER A 485 4.83 1.81 -20.49
N HIS A 486 3.83 1.94 -19.62
CA HIS A 486 3.75 3.03 -18.64
C HIS A 486 4.73 2.86 -17.46
N LEU A 487 5.25 1.64 -17.18
CA LEU A 487 6.20 1.36 -16.10
C LEU A 487 7.61 1.07 -16.59
N GLU A 488 7.74 0.45 -17.77
CA GLU A 488 9.05 0.11 -18.33
C GLU A 488 9.90 1.36 -18.55
N GLY A 489 11.17 1.26 -18.18
CA GLY A 489 12.13 2.35 -18.35
C GLY A 489 12.03 3.50 -17.34
N LYS A 490 11.05 3.52 -16.43
CA LYS A 490 10.89 4.58 -15.43
C LYS A 490 11.64 4.26 -14.15
N TRP A 491 12.51 5.18 -13.73
CA TRP A 491 13.27 5.08 -12.49
C TRP A 491 12.45 5.58 -11.30
N MET A 492 12.35 4.78 -10.25
CA MET A 492 11.62 5.09 -9.03
C MET A 492 12.38 4.58 -7.81
N ARG A 493 12.14 5.15 -6.61
CA ARG A 493 12.62 4.56 -5.36
C ARG A 493 11.96 3.18 -5.14
N PRO A 494 12.54 2.29 -4.30
CA PRO A 494 12.03 0.93 -4.11
C PRO A 494 10.55 0.86 -3.72
N VAL A 495 10.10 1.65 -2.73
CA VAL A 495 8.69 1.59 -2.26
C VAL A 495 7.70 2.04 -3.33
N PRO A 496 7.83 3.22 -3.98
CA PRO A 496 6.99 3.59 -5.11
C PRO A 496 6.99 2.57 -6.25
N PHE A 497 8.14 1.94 -6.52
CA PHE A 497 8.27 0.91 -7.55
C PHE A 497 7.46 -0.35 -7.22
N ILE A 498 7.54 -0.83 -5.98
CA ILE A 498 6.76 -1.97 -5.49
C ILE A 498 5.26 -1.68 -5.59
N MET A 499 4.83 -0.48 -5.19
CA MET A 499 3.43 -0.06 -5.29
C MET A 499 2.96 -0.06 -6.75
N ALA A 500 3.73 0.52 -7.66
CA ALA A 500 3.39 0.60 -9.07
C ALA A 500 3.28 -0.78 -9.73
N LEU A 501 4.14 -1.74 -9.38
CA LEU A 501 4.03 -3.12 -9.85
C LEU A 501 2.77 -3.82 -9.33
N LYS A 502 2.43 -3.62 -8.05
CA LYS A 502 1.20 -4.17 -7.46
C LYS A 502 -0.05 -3.59 -8.11
N GLU A 503 -0.09 -2.27 -8.31
CA GLU A 503 -1.19 -1.56 -8.97
C GLU A 503 -1.37 -2.01 -10.43
N ALA A 504 -0.29 -2.40 -11.11
CA ALA A 504 -0.32 -2.94 -12.47
C ALA A 504 -0.71 -4.44 -12.54
N GLY A 505 -1.01 -5.09 -11.42
CA GLY A 505 -1.38 -6.52 -11.36
C GLY A 505 -0.19 -7.48 -11.35
N VAL A 506 1.05 -6.97 -11.39
CA VAL A 506 2.28 -7.79 -11.36
C VAL A 506 2.81 -7.90 -9.94
N ASN A 507 2.10 -8.62 -9.10
CA ASN A 507 2.53 -8.82 -7.71
C ASN A 507 3.47 -10.02 -7.60
N ILE A 508 4.73 -9.74 -7.20
CA ILE A 508 5.76 -10.72 -6.84
C ILE A 508 6.22 -10.55 -5.39
N PHE A 509 5.43 -9.86 -4.55
CA PHE A 509 5.81 -9.51 -3.19
C PHE A 509 4.99 -10.35 -2.21
N PRO A 510 5.65 -11.25 -1.43
CA PRO A 510 4.97 -12.11 -0.48
C PRO A 510 4.19 -11.34 0.58
N THR A 511 3.02 -11.87 0.93
CA THR A 511 2.14 -11.36 1.99
C THR A 511 1.84 -12.46 3.02
N VAL A 512 0.84 -12.24 3.86
CA VAL A 512 0.45 -13.17 4.94
C VAL A 512 0.17 -14.59 4.44
N TYR A 513 -0.54 -14.73 3.31
CA TYR A 513 -0.96 -16.04 2.81
C TYR A 513 0.01 -16.68 1.81
N SER A 514 1.10 -16.01 1.47
CA SER A 514 2.04 -16.52 0.46
C SER A 514 2.61 -17.90 0.80
N HIS A 515 2.68 -18.25 2.08
CA HIS A 515 3.19 -19.56 2.52
C HIS A 515 2.28 -20.74 2.12
N PHE A 516 0.99 -20.51 1.82
CA PHE A 516 0.09 -21.55 1.32
C PHE A 516 0.38 -21.93 -0.14
N TYR A 517 1.06 -21.06 -0.88
CA TYR A 517 1.37 -21.24 -2.30
C TYR A 517 2.73 -21.90 -2.54
N VAL A 518 3.51 -22.16 -1.50
CA VAL A 518 4.86 -22.71 -1.60
C VAL A 518 4.98 -23.99 -0.81
N VAL A 519 5.42 -25.05 -1.47
CA VAL A 519 5.66 -26.35 -0.83
C VAL A 519 6.95 -26.29 -0.02
N VAL A 520 6.81 -26.03 1.28
CA VAL A 520 7.82 -26.30 2.32
C VAL A 520 9.21 -25.67 2.10
N ASN A 521 9.27 -24.35 1.96
CA ASN A 521 10.60 -23.71 2.01
C ASN A 521 10.69 -22.55 3.02
N ASN A 522 9.92 -22.62 4.10
CA ASN A 522 9.97 -21.62 5.17
C ASN A 522 11.35 -21.54 5.78
N LYS A 523 12.16 -20.61 5.28
CA LYS A 523 13.48 -20.34 5.86
C LYS A 523 13.34 -19.51 7.13
N VAL A 524 14.23 -19.74 8.09
CA VAL A 524 14.28 -18.94 9.31
C VAL A 524 14.53 -17.48 8.92
N PRO A 525 13.64 -16.52 9.31
CA PRO A 525 13.72 -15.13 8.87
C PRO A 525 15.09 -14.48 9.10
N MET A 526 15.74 -14.77 10.24
CA MET A 526 17.08 -14.24 10.53
C MET A 526 18.17 -14.73 9.55
N VAL A 527 18.08 -15.97 9.11
CA VAL A 527 19.03 -16.53 8.11
C VAL A 527 18.80 -15.86 6.78
N GLU A 528 17.55 -15.69 6.41
CA GLU A 528 17.14 -15.03 5.16
C GLU A 528 17.59 -13.57 5.12
N VAL A 529 17.31 -12.80 6.17
CA VAL A 529 17.74 -11.37 6.28
C VAL A 529 19.27 -11.24 6.22
N LYS A 530 20.01 -12.08 6.96
CA LYS A 530 21.48 -12.08 6.93
C LYS A 530 22.01 -12.43 5.54
N ALA A 531 21.39 -13.39 4.85
CA ALA A 531 21.76 -13.77 3.50
C ALA A 531 21.56 -12.59 2.52
N TYR A 532 20.38 -11.96 2.53
CA TYR A 532 20.08 -10.83 1.63
C TYR A 532 20.99 -9.63 1.85
N ARG A 533 21.32 -9.30 3.10
CA ARG A 533 22.27 -8.21 3.39
C ARG A 533 23.66 -8.50 2.81
N GLN A 534 24.13 -9.72 2.93
CA GLN A 534 25.44 -10.10 2.40
C GLN A 534 25.43 -10.26 0.88
N MET A 535 24.34 -10.76 0.30
CA MET A 535 24.18 -10.77 -1.17
C MET A 535 24.17 -9.34 -1.73
N ALA A 536 23.44 -8.42 -1.09
CA ALA A 536 23.41 -7.00 -1.49
C ALA A 536 24.79 -6.36 -1.41
N LEU A 537 25.56 -6.58 -0.35
CA LEU A 537 26.92 -6.08 -0.20
C LEU A 537 27.84 -6.54 -1.35
N LEU A 538 27.67 -7.76 -1.81
CA LEU A 538 28.50 -8.40 -2.83
C LEU A 538 28.00 -8.18 -4.27
N SER A 539 26.79 -7.63 -4.43
CA SER A 539 26.05 -7.59 -5.69
C SER A 539 26.70 -6.73 -6.79
N SER A 540 27.65 -5.83 -6.47
CA SER A 540 28.42 -5.08 -7.47
C SER A 540 29.43 -5.94 -8.24
N ALA A 541 29.79 -7.13 -7.72
CA ALA A 541 30.82 -7.96 -8.31
C ALA A 541 30.45 -9.42 -8.46
N PHE A 542 29.51 -9.91 -7.66
CA PHE A 542 29.11 -11.31 -7.64
C PHE A 542 27.67 -11.49 -8.11
N ALA A 543 27.46 -12.49 -8.96
CA ALA A 543 26.15 -12.96 -9.35
C ALA A 543 25.69 -14.09 -8.42
N PHE A 544 24.41 -14.06 -8.08
CA PHE A 544 23.74 -15.09 -7.27
C PHE A 544 22.55 -15.66 -8.07
N ARG A 545 22.31 -16.95 -7.93
CA ARG A 545 21.26 -17.61 -8.68
C ARG A 545 20.60 -18.71 -7.87
N TRP A 546 19.32 -18.98 -8.19
CA TRP A 546 18.55 -20.11 -7.65
C TRP A 546 19.29 -21.45 -7.74
N SER A 547 19.03 -22.30 -6.76
CA SER A 547 19.46 -23.71 -6.74
C SER A 547 18.34 -24.62 -6.25
N LYS A 548 18.13 -25.75 -6.94
CA LYS A 548 17.19 -26.79 -6.51
C LYS A 548 17.47 -27.29 -5.08
N TRP A 549 18.72 -27.22 -4.65
CA TRP A 549 19.19 -27.70 -3.33
C TRP A 549 18.72 -26.83 -2.16
N ASN A 550 18.22 -25.61 -2.46
CA ASN A 550 17.62 -24.79 -1.42
C ASN A 550 16.37 -25.43 -0.81
N MET A 551 15.62 -26.21 -1.61
CA MET A 551 14.45 -26.97 -1.11
C MET A 551 14.85 -28.22 -0.32
N SER A 552 16.02 -28.79 -0.59
CA SER A 552 16.52 -30.01 0.05
C SER A 552 17.18 -29.77 1.40
N CYS A 553 17.54 -28.53 1.72
CA CYS A 553 18.10 -28.16 3.02
C CYS A 553 17.02 -27.72 4.01
N ASN A 554 17.32 -27.85 5.32
CA ASN A 554 16.38 -27.46 6.39
C ASN A 554 16.12 -25.94 6.43
N SER A 555 15.14 -25.52 7.21
CA SER A 555 14.74 -24.12 7.36
C SER A 555 15.83 -23.18 7.90
N SER A 556 16.80 -23.72 8.66
CA SER A 556 17.91 -22.92 9.21
C SER A 556 19.06 -22.68 8.23
N ARG A 557 18.93 -23.12 6.98
CA ARG A 557 19.96 -23.02 5.96
C ARG A 557 19.39 -22.61 4.62
N VAL A 558 20.16 -21.84 3.86
CA VAL A 558 19.85 -21.48 2.48
C VAL A 558 20.97 -21.93 1.56
N VAL A 559 20.61 -22.39 0.36
CA VAL A 559 21.57 -22.82 -0.66
C VAL A 559 21.29 -22.07 -1.96
N PHE A 560 22.32 -21.50 -2.52
CA PHE A 560 22.24 -20.78 -3.79
C PHE A 560 23.57 -20.90 -4.55
N ARG A 561 23.53 -20.56 -5.82
CA ARG A 561 24.72 -20.53 -6.66
C ARG A 561 25.35 -19.15 -6.65
N VAL A 562 26.68 -19.10 -6.70
CA VAL A 562 27.46 -17.88 -6.74
C VAL A 562 28.55 -17.97 -7.79
N LYS A 563 28.80 -16.88 -8.53
CA LYS A 563 29.96 -16.71 -9.40
C LYS A 563 30.41 -15.25 -9.40
N GLU A 564 31.66 -15.02 -9.80
CA GLU A 564 32.16 -13.69 -10.08
C GLU A 564 31.53 -13.15 -11.38
N GLY A 565 31.04 -11.90 -11.37
CA GLY A 565 30.22 -11.33 -12.43
C GLY A 565 30.99 -10.70 -13.61
N LEU A 566 32.29 -10.98 -13.75
CA LEU A 566 33.14 -10.36 -14.77
C LEU A 566 33.05 -11.02 -16.15
N ALA A 567 32.51 -12.22 -16.27
CA ALA A 567 32.43 -12.97 -17.54
C ALA A 567 31.02 -12.90 -18.12
N GLU A 568 30.92 -12.44 -19.37
CA GLU A 568 29.67 -12.44 -20.14
C GLU A 568 29.18 -13.85 -20.55
N GLU A 569 30.04 -14.87 -20.41
CA GLU A 569 29.73 -16.22 -20.87
C GLU A 569 28.93 -17.02 -19.85
N ALA A 570 27.87 -17.63 -20.35
CA ALA A 570 26.94 -18.49 -19.60
C ALA A 570 27.55 -19.88 -19.30
N GLU A 571 28.82 -19.95 -18.89
CA GLU A 571 29.47 -21.21 -18.56
C GLU A 571 28.98 -21.74 -17.22
N GLU A 572 28.16 -22.78 -17.26
CA GLU A 572 27.54 -23.41 -16.08
C GLU A 572 28.58 -23.94 -15.08
N HIS A 573 29.79 -24.28 -15.52
CA HIS A 573 30.85 -24.78 -14.64
C HIS A 573 31.49 -23.73 -13.75
N LEU A 574 31.27 -22.43 -14.02
CA LEU A 574 31.79 -21.33 -13.21
C LEU A 574 30.95 -21.08 -11.93
N TRP A 575 29.75 -21.65 -11.86
CA TRP A 575 28.89 -21.49 -10.71
C TRP A 575 29.29 -22.44 -9.59
N ALA A 576 29.59 -21.88 -8.44
CA ALA A 576 29.80 -22.62 -7.20
C ALA A 576 28.52 -22.68 -6.36
N LEU A 577 28.27 -23.80 -5.68
CA LEU A 577 27.19 -23.95 -4.71
C LEU A 577 27.65 -23.51 -3.35
N LEU A 578 26.90 -22.59 -2.74
CA LEU A 578 27.16 -22.04 -1.42
C LEU A 578 25.99 -22.33 -0.49
N MET A 579 26.28 -22.83 0.69
CA MET A 579 25.31 -23.00 1.78
C MET A 579 25.61 -21.98 2.88
N PHE A 580 24.55 -21.34 3.40
CA PHE A 580 24.65 -20.34 4.47
C PHE A 580 23.60 -20.59 5.56
N SER A 581 24.04 -20.57 6.83
CA SER A 581 23.18 -20.80 8.01
C SER A 581 22.95 -19.54 8.87
N GLY A 582 23.35 -18.37 8.38
CA GLY A 582 23.34 -17.12 9.15
C GLY A 582 24.65 -16.84 9.92
N ASP A 583 25.34 -17.87 10.35
CA ASP A 583 26.59 -17.76 11.09
C ASP A 583 27.73 -18.57 10.45
N ARG A 584 27.42 -19.33 9.42
CA ARG A 584 28.38 -20.15 8.70
C ARG A 584 28.07 -20.19 7.22
N ALA A 585 29.05 -19.80 6.41
CA ALA A 585 29.08 -19.93 4.96
C ALA A 585 30.08 -21.02 4.55
N GLN A 586 29.69 -21.86 3.60
CA GLN A 586 30.54 -22.92 3.08
C GLN A 586 30.27 -23.22 1.62
N LEU A 587 31.31 -23.53 0.84
CA LEU A 587 31.19 -24.03 -0.52
C LEU A 587 30.94 -25.52 -0.50
N LEU A 588 29.90 -25.97 -1.22
CA LEU A 588 29.55 -27.39 -1.29
C LEU A 588 30.36 -28.09 -2.40
N LYS A 589 30.69 -29.36 -2.15
CA LYS A 589 31.34 -30.23 -3.14
C LYS A 589 30.39 -30.63 -4.26
N ILE A 590 29.08 -30.74 -3.95
CA ILE A 590 28.05 -31.12 -4.92
C ILE A 590 27.86 -30.04 -6.00
N ARG A 591 27.29 -30.43 -7.12
CA ARG A 591 26.93 -29.55 -8.24
C ARG A 591 25.42 -29.54 -8.41
N GLU A 592 24.92 -28.62 -9.22
CA GLU A 592 23.48 -28.52 -9.51
C GLU A 592 22.94 -29.77 -10.22
N ASP A 593 23.77 -30.43 -11.05
CA ASP A 593 23.46 -31.67 -11.77
C ASP A 593 23.58 -32.95 -10.93
N SER A 594 24.06 -32.86 -9.69
CA SER A 594 24.17 -34.01 -8.76
C SER A 594 22.80 -34.64 -8.47
N GLU A 595 22.75 -35.93 -8.19
CA GLU A 595 21.52 -36.68 -7.89
C GLU A 595 21.07 -36.55 -6.43
N VAL A 596 22.02 -36.41 -5.51
CA VAL A 596 21.77 -36.44 -4.07
C VAL A 596 22.36 -35.21 -3.39
N PHE A 597 21.63 -34.65 -2.45
CA PHE A 597 22.09 -33.53 -1.62
C PHE A 597 23.17 -34.01 -0.63
N SER A 598 24.25 -33.25 -0.52
CA SER A 598 25.31 -33.48 0.44
C SER A 598 25.88 -32.16 0.95
N GLU A 599 26.09 -32.06 2.25
CA GLU A 599 26.67 -30.88 2.90
C GLU A 599 28.22 -30.93 2.91
N ALA A 600 28.81 -31.87 2.20
CA ALA A 600 30.27 -32.01 2.14
C ALA A 600 30.91 -30.74 1.56
N LEU A 601 31.95 -30.29 2.22
CA LEU A 601 32.75 -29.13 1.76
C LEU A 601 33.45 -29.45 0.44
N LYS A 602 33.57 -28.42 -0.41
CA LYS A 602 34.44 -28.47 -1.58
C LYS A 602 35.89 -28.62 -1.12
N GLU A 603 36.65 -29.45 -1.81
CA GLU A 603 38.06 -29.72 -1.49
C GLU A 603 38.86 -28.41 -1.45
N GLU A 604 39.83 -28.33 -0.56
CA GLU A 604 40.69 -27.15 -0.33
C GLU A 604 39.95 -25.89 0.13
N THR A 605 38.69 -26.00 0.64
CA THR A 605 37.95 -24.86 1.16
C THR A 605 37.62 -25.08 2.64
N GLU A 606 37.55 -23.96 3.37
CA GLU A 606 37.11 -23.92 4.76
C GLU A 606 35.74 -23.25 4.84
N PHE A 607 35.08 -23.31 5.98
CA PHE A 607 33.90 -22.53 6.24
C PHE A 607 34.25 -21.15 6.84
N HIS A 608 33.43 -20.15 6.55
CA HIS A 608 33.59 -18.82 7.11
C HIS A 608 32.28 -18.35 7.80
N SER A 609 32.39 -17.36 8.67
CA SER A 609 31.24 -16.80 9.36
C SER A 609 30.35 -15.92 8.46
N THR A 610 30.88 -15.45 7.32
CA THR A 610 30.17 -14.55 6.38
C THR A 610 30.39 -14.96 4.92
N LEU A 611 29.44 -14.60 4.07
CA LEU A 611 29.58 -14.74 2.61
C LEU A 611 30.75 -13.91 2.08
N TYR A 612 30.97 -12.72 2.62
CA TYR A 612 32.07 -11.84 2.23
C TYR A 612 33.43 -12.54 2.36
N HIS A 613 33.70 -13.15 3.53
CA HIS A 613 34.96 -13.86 3.75
C HIS A 613 35.06 -15.11 2.89
N MET A 614 33.92 -15.83 2.71
CA MET A 614 33.87 -17.02 1.87
C MET A 614 34.23 -16.72 0.40
N VAL A 615 33.62 -15.67 -0.20
CA VAL A 615 33.89 -15.34 -1.59
C VAL A 615 35.26 -14.69 -1.78
N LYS A 616 35.78 -13.99 -0.77
CA LYS A 616 37.11 -13.35 -0.81
C LYS A 616 38.25 -14.35 -1.07
N ASP A 617 38.10 -15.61 -0.65
CA ASP A 617 39.14 -16.63 -0.81
C ASP A 617 39.36 -17.04 -2.28
N PHE A 618 38.34 -16.89 -3.13
CA PHE A 618 38.42 -17.24 -4.54
C PHE A 618 38.16 -16.08 -5.49
N ALA A 619 37.92 -14.87 -4.96
CA ALA A 619 37.63 -13.68 -5.74
C ALA A 619 38.90 -13.07 -6.34
N SER A 620 38.75 -12.47 -7.52
CA SER A 620 39.78 -11.59 -8.11
C SER A 620 39.92 -10.32 -7.29
N PRO A 621 41.12 -9.70 -7.28
CA PRO A 621 41.33 -8.40 -6.66
C PRO A 621 40.39 -7.32 -7.21
N GLU A 622 40.08 -7.37 -8.51
CA GLU A 622 39.19 -6.44 -9.20
C GLU A 622 37.73 -6.56 -8.70
N ALA A 623 37.24 -7.79 -8.45
CA ALA A 623 35.92 -8.01 -7.88
C ALA A 623 35.82 -7.44 -6.46
N MET A 624 36.83 -7.69 -5.62
CA MET A 624 36.87 -7.16 -4.27
C MET A 624 36.98 -5.64 -4.23
N GLU A 625 37.64 -5.03 -5.22
CA GLU A 625 37.70 -3.58 -5.35
C GLU A 625 36.33 -3.00 -5.72
N LYS A 626 35.56 -3.62 -6.63
CA LYS A 626 34.19 -3.23 -6.94
C LYS A 626 33.29 -3.30 -5.69
N VAL A 627 33.41 -4.33 -4.88
CA VAL A 627 32.67 -4.45 -3.62
C VAL A 627 32.99 -3.30 -2.66
N ARG A 628 34.28 -2.91 -2.55
CA ARG A 628 34.69 -1.79 -1.68
C ARG A 628 34.19 -0.44 -2.15
N HIS A 629 33.97 -0.27 -3.44
CA HIS A 629 33.46 0.97 -4.04
C HIS A 629 31.93 0.99 -4.15
N SER A 630 31.25 0.00 -3.61
CA SER A 630 29.79 -0.03 -3.58
C SER A 630 29.24 1.01 -2.61
N ASP A 631 28.25 1.75 -3.08
CA ASP A 631 27.57 2.79 -2.33
C ASP A 631 26.57 2.18 -1.32
N CYS A 632 26.49 2.74 -0.11
CA CYS A 632 25.55 2.23 0.89
C CYS A 632 24.09 2.35 0.44
N GLN A 633 23.70 3.42 -0.24
CA GLN A 633 22.34 3.57 -0.78
C GLN A 633 22.00 2.50 -1.81
N PHE A 634 22.95 2.10 -2.64
CA PHE A 634 22.80 1.00 -3.58
C PHE A 634 22.62 -0.34 -2.83
N ILE A 635 23.49 -0.62 -1.86
CA ILE A 635 23.41 -1.84 -1.04
C ILE A 635 22.04 -1.93 -0.33
N ASP A 636 21.57 -0.82 0.26
CA ASP A 636 20.28 -0.76 0.94
C ASP A 636 19.11 -1.00 -0.03
N SER A 637 19.16 -0.43 -1.25
CA SER A 637 18.12 -0.64 -2.25
C SER A 637 18.05 -2.09 -2.74
N VAL A 638 19.20 -2.73 -2.98
CA VAL A 638 19.26 -4.15 -3.33
C VAL A 638 18.76 -5.01 -2.18
N CYS A 639 19.18 -4.71 -0.95
CA CYS A 639 18.73 -5.41 0.24
C CYS A 639 17.22 -5.29 0.42
N HIS A 640 16.67 -4.08 0.28
CA HIS A 640 15.23 -3.82 0.38
C HIS A 640 14.44 -4.62 -0.66
N MET A 641 14.88 -4.65 -1.92
CA MET A 641 14.22 -5.42 -2.97
C MET A 641 14.27 -6.92 -2.70
N LEU A 642 15.42 -7.47 -2.27
CA LEU A 642 15.56 -8.89 -1.92
C LEU A 642 14.68 -9.26 -0.72
N LEU A 643 14.61 -8.41 0.31
CA LEU A 643 13.72 -8.58 1.46
C LEU A 643 12.24 -8.52 1.08
N SER A 644 11.89 -7.67 0.11
CA SER A 644 10.51 -7.52 -0.37
C SER A 644 10.07 -8.69 -1.23
N ILE A 645 10.95 -9.25 -2.07
CA ILE A 645 10.65 -10.39 -2.96
C ILE A 645 10.81 -11.73 -2.22
N ARG A 646 11.76 -11.85 -1.28
CA ARG A 646 12.04 -13.06 -0.49
C ARG A 646 12.31 -14.32 -1.33
N VAL A 647 13.17 -14.17 -2.34
CA VAL A 647 13.50 -15.20 -3.32
C VAL A 647 13.98 -16.53 -2.73
N LEU A 648 14.58 -16.53 -1.53
CA LEU A 648 15.08 -17.75 -0.87
C LEU A 648 13.98 -18.60 -0.21
N SER A 649 12.89 -17.97 0.20
CA SER A 649 11.76 -18.65 0.84
C SER A 649 10.64 -19.02 -0.14
N PHE A 650 10.50 -18.31 -1.24
CA PHE A 650 9.36 -18.47 -2.17
C PHE A 650 9.75 -18.98 -3.56
N SER A 651 10.92 -19.62 -3.70
CA SER A 651 11.37 -20.28 -4.94
C SER A 651 11.61 -21.76 -4.80
#